data_979d7cfcf65d7baba7b7a2bc087418ff
#
_entry.id   979d7cfcf65d7baba7b7a2bc087418ff
#
_cell.length_a   1.000
_cell.length_b   1.000
_cell.length_c   1.000
_cell.angle_alpha   90.00
_cell.angle_beta   90.00
_cell.angle_gamma   90.00
#
_symmetry.space_group_name_H-M   'P 1'
#
loop_
_entity.id
_entity.type
_entity.pdbx_description
1 polymer ?
#
loop_
_entity_poly.entity_id
_entity_poly.type
_entity_poly.pdbx_seq_one_letter_code
_entity_poly.pdbx_strand_id
1 'polypeptide(L)'
;MTTRATALDRLASLAAAGGGWGYQPGQAAHLEPTCLAVLALAADRKRYGALVETGLAAVETNRAADGTYRLTRGRPQAVWPTALVLFVERALGLPADRLADTADRLLALESRVLKVDDETADMKIDIDLTLRGWPWAEANFAWVEPTAWACLALRAVGRGDHPRVREGMHLLLDRAFDTGGANYGNRLVLGKSTEPIPGPTAVMLVALQGIENEARIDAAVGYLRQHAAQTTDLEHLAWAKLALAVHAGDAATHDFLPELDTRIAGALSEETHRTDGLGAGPYRLALAALALDTADRNPFALGKNVTPQPPYLRGQGEPDSAPPRLGEVFSDGRSLTDRVKSKFRGWLVGGLNRLRPLPPTGAVHIARADSYNAPLADILAAQYEHFRQFVPLAGKRVVLKPNLVEYRREKVINTDPRVIDAVITLCKREGAAEVIVAEGPGHWRNAQYLVRESGLGAVLEKHGVRFVDLNHDEPVKSLNLGRLTGLDYLYLTRTVVDAEVFISLPKLKTHHWAGATLALKNLFGTLPGICYGWPKNELHWRGIPNSIIDIALTQPPHLAIVDGIVGMEGDGPLMGTAKPVGALVMGADLVAVDATCCRLMKLPPERLPTLMLGALKRLGRIREADIPQLGEAIAALATEFELPPQIDKHLLPAETPASVRV
;
A
#
# COMPACT_ATOMS: atom_id res chain seq x y z
N MET A 1 -27.05 25.69 -0.28
CA MET A 1 -25.58 25.71 -0.35
C MET A 1 -25.15 24.89 -1.55
N THR A 2 -24.07 25.27 -2.24
CA THR A 2 -23.50 24.43 -3.30
C THR A 2 -22.86 23.19 -2.70
N THR A 3 -22.80 22.08 -3.45
CA THR A 3 -22.16 20.82 -3.01
C THR A 3 -20.72 21.06 -2.54
N ARG A 4 -19.97 21.95 -3.22
CA ARG A 4 -18.63 22.38 -2.81
C ARG A 4 -18.60 23.04 -1.43
N ALA A 5 -19.53 23.97 -1.16
CA ALA A 5 -19.59 24.65 0.15
C ALA A 5 -19.87 23.64 1.28
N THR A 6 -20.74 22.66 1.05
CA THR A 6 -21.00 21.58 2.02
C THR A 6 -19.75 20.74 2.28
N ALA A 7 -18.96 20.41 1.22
CA ALA A 7 -17.69 19.70 1.39
C ALA A 7 -16.69 20.51 2.24
N LEU A 8 -16.55 21.81 1.97
CA LEU A 8 -15.64 22.70 2.73
C LEU A 8 -16.08 22.84 4.20
N ASP A 9 -17.38 22.99 4.48
CA ASP A 9 -17.90 23.07 5.86
C ASP A 9 -17.65 21.75 6.62
N ARG A 10 -17.88 20.62 5.95
CA ARG A 10 -17.59 19.31 6.54
C ARG A 10 -16.09 19.14 6.80
N LEU A 11 -15.25 19.49 5.81
CA LEU A 11 -13.78 19.45 5.95
C LEU A 11 -13.33 20.32 7.14
N ALA A 12 -13.85 21.53 7.26
CA ALA A 12 -13.56 22.44 8.37
C ALA A 12 -13.93 21.83 9.74
N SER A 13 -15.07 21.13 9.82
CA SER A 13 -15.54 20.48 11.07
C SER A 13 -14.67 19.27 11.48
N LEU A 14 -13.85 18.74 10.59
CA LEU A 14 -12.99 17.58 10.83
C LEU A 14 -11.53 17.95 11.15
N ALA A 15 -11.22 19.25 11.32
CA ALA A 15 -9.90 19.68 11.73
C ALA A 15 -9.52 19.08 13.10
N ALA A 16 -8.28 18.62 13.22
CA ALA A 16 -7.76 18.12 14.50
C ALA A 16 -7.63 19.26 15.54
N ALA A 17 -7.76 18.96 16.82
CA ALA A 17 -7.68 19.94 17.89
C ALA A 17 -6.34 20.74 17.89
N GLY A 18 -5.25 20.13 17.45
CA GLY A 18 -3.93 20.77 17.29
C GLY A 18 -3.71 21.45 15.93
N GLY A 19 -4.73 21.57 15.10
CA GLY A 19 -4.65 22.01 13.70
C GLY A 19 -4.32 20.88 12.72
N GLY A 20 -4.62 21.12 11.44
CA GLY A 20 -4.42 20.14 10.37
C GLY A 20 -5.46 19.01 10.33
N TRP A 21 -5.25 18.04 9.44
CA TRP A 21 -6.20 16.95 9.17
C TRP A 21 -5.49 15.61 9.03
N GLY A 22 -6.12 14.55 9.54
CA GLY A 22 -5.75 13.16 9.26
C GLY A 22 -6.43 12.64 8.00
N TYR A 23 -6.17 11.38 7.62
CA TYR A 23 -6.87 10.74 6.51
C TYR A 23 -8.32 10.39 6.86
N GLN A 24 -8.57 10.05 8.13
CA GLN A 24 -9.89 9.71 8.64
C GLN A 24 -10.31 10.66 9.77
N PRO A 25 -11.62 10.81 10.00
CA PRO A 25 -12.13 11.60 11.13
C PRO A 25 -11.53 11.13 12.47
N GLY A 26 -11.09 12.09 13.30
CA GLY A 26 -10.51 11.79 14.61
C GLY A 26 -9.05 11.35 14.61
N GLN A 27 -8.45 11.11 13.45
CA GLN A 27 -7.01 10.89 13.36
C GLN A 27 -6.24 12.19 13.62
N ALA A 28 -5.04 12.05 14.11
CA ALA A 28 -4.11 13.16 14.21
C ALA A 28 -3.69 13.67 12.82
N ALA A 29 -3.29 14.94 12.72
CA ALA A 29 -2.92 15.56 11.45
C ALA A 29 -1.78 14.83 10.74
N HIS A 30 -1.93 14.62 9.44
CA HIS A 30 -0.92 14.14 8.51
C HIS A 30 -0.63 15.18 7.43
N LEU A 31 0.60 15.19 6.90
CA LEU A 31 1.04 16.19 5.92
C LEU A 31 0.14 16.24 4.68
N GLU A 32 -0.13 15.11 4.05
CA GLU A 32 -0.87 15.10 2.79
C GLU A 32 -2.32 15.58 2.93
N PRO A 33 -3.17 15.01 3.81
CA PRO A 33 -4.53 15.52 3.96
C PRO A 33 -4.57 16.95 4.49
N THR A 34 -3.59 17.37 5.30
CA THR A 34 -3.47 18.76 5.76
C THR A 34 -3.14 19.70 4.61
N CYS A 35 -2.19 19.38 3.77
CA CYS A 35 -1.82 20.17 2.60
C CYS A 35 -3.01 20.35 1.64
N LEU A 36 -3.72 19.28 1.31
CA LEU A 36 -4.87 19.37 0.41
C LEU A 36 -6.06 20.13 1.05
N ALA A 37 -6.30 19.93 2.35
CA ALA A 37 -7.33 20.65 3.08
C ALA A 37 -7.05 22.16 3.13
N VAL A 38 -5.82 22.55 3.46
CA VAL A 38 -5.38 23.96 3.45
C VAL A 38 -5.55 24.57 2.07
N LEU A 39 -5.17 23.84 0.99
CA LEU A 39 -5.33 24.29 -0.38
C LEU A 39 -6.81 24.51 -0.75
N ALA A 40 -7.69 23.58 -0.37
CA ALA A 40 -9.12 23.67 -0.65
C ALA A 40 -9.79 24.85 0.12
N LEU A 41 -9.46 24.99 1.41
CA LEU A 41 -10.04 26.04 2.28
C LEU A 41 -9.50 27.43 1.95
N ALA A 42 -8.29 27.54 1.43
CA ALA A 42 -7.68 28.81 1.07
C ALA A 42 -8.41 29.58 -0.04
N ALA A 43 -9.26 28.90 -0.81
CA ALA A 43 -10.12 29.54 -1.81
C ALA A 43 -11.18 30.46 -1.19
N ASP A 44 -11.52 30.30 0.10
CA ASP A 44 -12.39 31.20 0.88
C ASP A 44 -11.73 31.57 2.23
N ARG A 45 -10.63 32.33 2.14
CA ARG A 45 -9.87 32.79 3.32
C ARG A 45 -10.71 33.67 4.28
N LYS A 46 -11.76 34.33 3.80
CA LYS A 46 -12.64 35.11 4.69
C LYS A 46 -13.33 34.20 5.68
N ARG A 47 -13.74 33.02 5.26
CA ARG A 47 -14.46 32.08 6.11
C ARG A 47 -13.54 31.12 6.87
N TYR A 48 -12.48 30.63 6.24
CA TYR A 48 -11.64 29.55 6.77
C TYR A 48 -10.20 29.96 7.08
N GLY A 49 -9.87 31.26 7.05
CA GLY A 49 -8.49 31.74 7.21
C GLY A 49 -7.80 31.23 8.46
N ALA A 50 -8.47 31.22 9.60
CA ALA A 50 -7.91 30.69 10.86
C ALA A 50 -7.55 29.20 10.77
N LEU A 51 -8.35 28.39 10.08
CA LEU A 51 -8.06 26.98 9.85
C LEU A 51 -6.89 26.77 8.87
N VAL A 52 -6.77 27.64 7.87
CA VAL A 52 -5.62 27.63 6.95
C VAL A 52 -4.33 27.90 7.71
N GLU A 53 -4.32 28.92 8.59
CA GLU A 53 -3.13 29.27 9.39
C GLU A 53 -2.76 28.16 10.39
N THR A 54 -3.73 27.57 11.10
CA THR A 54 -3.46 26.47 12.02
C THR A 54 -3.04 25.20 11.26
N GLY A 55 -3.56 24.97 10.05
CA GLY A 55 -3.13 23.89 9.18
C GLY A 55 -1.68 24.05 8.71
N LEU A 56 -1.28 25.27 8.30
CA LEU A 56 0.11 25.58 7.94
C LEU A 56 1.05 25.41 9.14
N ALA A 57 0.64 25.83 10.33
CA ALA A 57 1.41 25.60 11.55
C ALA A 57 1.60 24.09 11.82
N ALA A 58 0.56 23.26 11.60
CA ALA A 58 0.67 21.82 11.73
C ALA A 58 1.62 21.20 10.68
N VAL A 59 1.63 21.71 9.44
CA VAL A 59 2.63 21.31 8.41
C VAL A 59 4.05 21.62 8.89
N GLU A 60 4.28 22.83 9.42
CA GLU A 60 5.60 23.27 9.87
C GLU A 60 6.19 22.39 10.98
N THR A 61 5.38 21.81 11.86
CA THR A 61 5.86 20.88 12.90
C THR A 61 6.57 19.64 12.35
N ASN A 62 6.41 19.34 11.06
CA ASN A 62 7.03 18.22 10.35
C ASN A 62 8.30 18.63 9.59
N ARG A 63 8.74 19.88 9.70
CA ARG A 63 9.98 20.33 9.08
C ARG A 63 11.18 19.80 9.85
N ALA A 64 12.06 19.06 9.16
CA ALA A 64 13.28 18.52 9.71
C ALA A 64 14.39 19.60 9.75
N ALA A 65 15.47 19.32 10.50
CA ALA A 65 16.60 20.23 10.62
C ALA A 65 17.32 20.51 9.28
N ASP A 66 17.24 19.57 8.32
CA ASP A 66 17.77 19.74 6.96
C ASP A 66 16.82 20.53 6.02
N GLY A 67 15.68 21.00 6.52
CA GLY A 67 14.69 21.76 5.78
C GLY A 67 13.71 20.92 4.96
N THR A 68 13.84 19.59 4.92
CA THR A 68 12.85 18.70 4.30
C THR A 68 11.63 18.52 5.20
N TYR A 69 10.49 18.12 4.62
CA TYR A 69 9.29 17.77 5.37
C TYR A 69 9.16 16.25 5.47
N ARG A 70 9.05 15.73 6.68
CA ARG A 70 9.12 14.31 7.00
C ARG A 70 7.92 13.86 7.82
N LEU A 71 7.62 12.59 7.82
CA LEU A 71 6.59 12.02 8.70
C LEU A 71 7.15 11.90 10.13
N THR A 72 7.05 12.96 10.93
CA THR A 72 7.64 13.02 12.27
C THR A 72 7.06 11.98 13.23
N ARG A 73 5.78 11.64 13.11
CA ARG A 73 5.13 10.57 13.86
C ARG A 73 5.17 9.21 13.17
N GLY A 74 5.78 9.13 12.01
CA GLY A 74 6.01 7.94 11.25
C GLY A 74 7.49 7.67 11.06
N ARG A 75 7.83 7.18 9.88
CA ARG A 75 9.19 6.89 9.48
C ARG A 75 9.91 8.17 9.04
N PRO A 76 10.96 8.62 9.77
CA PRO A 76 11.64 9.90 9.45
C PRO A 76 12.30 9.92 8.07
N GLN A 77 12.55 8.76 7.45
CA GLN A 77 13.09 8.66 6.09
C GLN A 77 12.04 8.93 5.00
N ALA A 78 10.73 8.97 5.33
CA ALA A 78 9.68 9.30 4.37
C ALA A 78 9.70 10.80 4.06
N VAL A 79 10.32 11.16 2.93
CA VAL A 79 10.61 12.55 2.50
C VAL A 79 9.70 13.05 1.39
N TRP A 80 8.89 12.19 0.82
CA TRP A 80 7.99 12.51 -0.29
C TRP A 80 7.05 13.71 -0.05
N PRO A 81 6.61 14.02 1.20
CA PRO A 81 5.73 15.15 1.42
C PRO A 81 6.37 16.51 1.14
N THR A 82 7.72 16.60 1.08
CA THR A 82 8.43 17.86 0.80
C THR A 82 7.96 18.51 -0.50
N ALA A 83 7.69 17.70 -1.54
CA ALA A 83 7.20 18.19 -2.82
C ALA A 83 5.79 18.78 -2.72
N LEU A 84 4.88 18.08 -2.03
CA LEU A 84 3.52 18.55 -1.82
C LEU A 84 3.47 19.83 -0.99
N VAL A 85 4.30 19.92 0.06
CA VAL A 85 4.40 21.13 0.88
C VAL A 85 4.89 22.32 0.04
N LEU A 86 5.95 22.16 -0.76
CA LEU A 86 6.44 23.20 -1.66
C LEU A 86 5.35 23.70 -2.61
N PHE A 87 4.57 22.77 -3.17
CA PHE A 87 3.46 23.10 -4.06
C PHE A 87 2.40 23.95 -3.35
N VAL A 88 1.99 23.55 -2.14
CA VAL A 88 1.00 24.29 -1.32
C VAL A 88 1.56 25.66 -0.90
N GLU A 89 2.80 25.73 -0.44
CA GLU A 89 3.46 27.00 -0.09
C GLU A 89 3.42 27.99 -1.25
N ARG A 90 3.72 27.52 -2.47
CA ARG A 90 3.65 28.33 -3.69
C ARG A 90 2.23 28.77 -4.02
N ALA A 91 1.26 27.85 -3.95
CA ALA A 91 -0.15 28.16 -4.25
C ALA A 91 -0.74 29.18 -3.28
N LEU A 92 -0.26 29.22 -2.03
CA LEU A 92 -0.67 30.19 -1.01
C LEU A 92 0.11 31.50 -1.04
N GLY A 93 1.13 31.63 -1.90
CA GLY A 93 1.93 32.84 -2.06
C GLY A 93 2.88 33.10 -0.90
N LEU A 94 3.48 32.05 -0.32
CA LEU A 94 4.48 32.19 0.73
C LEU A 94 5.74 32.93 0.21
N PRO A 95 6.59 33.50 1.10
CA PRO A 95 7.77 34.29 0.70
C PRO A 95 8.72 33.54 -0.23
N ALA A 96 9.31 34.25 -1.19
CA ALA A 96 10.13 33.66 -2.25
C ALA A 96 11.41 32.98 -1.73
N ASP A 97 12.01 33.48 -0.66
CA ASP A 97 13.18 32.92 0.02
C ASP A 97 12.86 31.54 0.62
N ARG A 98 11.69 31.41 1.25
CA ARG A 98 11.19 30.13 1.79
C ARG A 98 10.94 29.13 0.67
N LEU A 99 10.29 29.55 -0.42
CA LEU A 99 10.06 28.69 -1.57
C LEU A 99 11.38 28.21 -2.19
N ALA A 100 12.38 29.09 -2.29
CA ALA A 100 13.70 28.74 -2.80
C ALA A 100 14.41 27.71 -1.91
N ASP A 101 14.39 27.89 -0.58
CA ASP A 101 15.00 26.94 0.35
C ASP A 101 14.35 25.55 0.24
N THR A 102 13.01 25.46 0.28
CA THR A 102 12.30 24.18 0.13
C THR A 102 12.56 23.53 -1.23
N ALA A 103 12.63 24.34 -2.32
CA ALA A 103 12.94 23.85 -3.66
C ALA A 103 14.36 23.28 -3.76
N ASP A 104 15.36 23.96 -3.17
CA ASP A 104 16.75 23.50 -3.18
C ASP A 104 16.90 22.21 -2.35
N ARG A 105 16.18 22.06 -1.23
CA ARG A 105 16.11 20.80 -0.45
C ARG A 105 15.48 19.68 -1.28
N LEU A 106 14.37 19.95 -1.97
CA LEU A 106 13.72 18.97 -2.84
C LEU A 106 14.63 18.51 -3.98
N LEU A 107 15.38 19.42 -4.59
CA LEU A 107 16.37 19.11 -5.63
C LEU A 107 17.53 18.25 -5.11
N ALA A 108 17.90 18.42 -3.84
CA ALA A 108 18.96 17.64 -3.19
C ALA A 108 18.53 16.21 -2.80
N LEU A 109 17.23 15.90 -2.80
CA LEU A 109 16.74 14.55 -2.51
C LEU A 109 17.03 13.63 -3.70
N GLU A 110 17.86 12.61 -3.49
CA GLU A 110 18.23 11.67 -4.53
C GLU A 110 17.47 10.35 -4.40
N SER A 111 17.05 9.81 -5.54
CA SER A 111 16.63 8.42 -5.66
C SER A 111 17.81 7.53 -5.99
N ARG A 112 17.73 6.26 -5.64
CA ARG A 112 18.68 5.26 -6.12
C ARG A 112 18.39 4.89 -7.56
N VAL A 113 19.46 4.61 -8.30
CA VAL A 113 19.43 4.04 -9.65
C VAL A 113 20.04 2.65 -9.60
N LEU A 114 19.64 1.77 -10.49
CA LEU A 114 20.19 0.43 -10.62
C LEU A 114 20.88 0.29 -11.98
N LYS A 115 22.02 -0.39 -11.94
CA LYS A 115 22.62 -0.91 -13.16
C LYS A 115 21.91 -2.24 -13.49
N VAL A 116 21.49 -2.40 -14.72
CA VAL A 116 21.01 -3.69 -15.21
C VAL A 116 22.20 -4.65 -15.25
N ASP A 117 22.15 -5.67 -14.41
CA ASP A 117 23.06 -6.80 -14.37
C ASP A 117 22.29 -8.09 -14.63
N ASP A 118 22.98 -9.24 -14.61
CA ASP A 118 22.38 -10.54 -14.88
C ASP A 118 21.23 -10.87 -13.90
N GLU A 119 21.30 -10.39 -12.64
CA GLU A 119 20.23 -10.61 -11.65
C GLU A 119 18.98 -9.79 -11.98
N THR A 120 19.15 -8.55 -12.46
CA THR A 120 18.03 -7.68 -12.83
C THR A 120 17.49 -7.99 -14.24
N ALA A 121 18.31 -8.54 -15.14
CA ALA A 121 17.88 -8.98 -16.47
C ALA A 121 16.80 -10.06 -16.40
N ASP A 122 16.90 -10.97 -15.43
CA ASP A 122 15.88 -12.01 -15.17
C ASP A 122 14.51 -11.45 -14.73
N MET A 123 14.47 -10.24 -14.22
CA MET A 123 13.22 -9.58 -13.80
C MET A 123 12.36 -9.10 -14.98
N LYS A 124 12.90 -9.17 -16.21
CA LYS A 124 12.23 -8.74 -17.46
C LYS A 124 11.53 -7.38 -17.28
N ILE A 125 12.29 -6.40 -16.80
CA ILE A 125 11.84 -5.02 -16.57
C ILE A 125 11.96 -4.26 -17.89
N ASP A 126 10.91 -3.52 -18.27
CA ASP A 126 10.83 -2.75 -19.53
C ASP A 126 10.96 -1.23 -19.32
N ILE A 127 11.50 -0.81 -18.19
CA ILE A 127 11.68 0.58 -17.78
C ILE A 127 13.16 0.93 -17.63
N ASP A 128 13.53 2.17 -17.85
CA ASP A 128 14.90 2.64 -17.64
C ASP A 128 15.19 2.86 -16.15
N LEU A 129 15.93 1.91 -15.55
CA LEU A 129 16.31 1.94 -14.14
C LEU A 129 17.42 2.96 -13.81
N THR A 130 18.02 3.59 -14.82
CA THR A 130 19.06 4.61 -14.65
C THR A 130 18.50 6.03 -14.50
N LEU A 131 17.21 6.23 -14.80
CA LEU A 131 16.55 7.51 -14.66
C LEU A 131 16.36 7.90 -13.19
N ARG A 132 16.71 9.14 -12.87
CA ARG A 132 16.57 9.71 -11.53
C ARG A 132 15.27 10.50 -11.43
N GLY A 133 14.49 10.16 -10.43
CA GLY A 133 13.31 10.92 -10.01
C GLY A 133 13.34 11.15 -8.51
N TRP A 134 12.18 11.09 -7.86
CA TRP A 134 12.04 11.25 -6.42
C TRP A 134 11.47 9.98 -5.78
N PRO A 135 11.99 9.60 -4.59
CA PRO A 135 11.56 8.42 -3.88
C PRO A 135 10.46 8.72 -2.86
N TRP A 136 9.75 7.69 -2.41
CA TRP A 136 8.88 7.78 -1.22
C TRP A 136 9.67 8.04 0.07
N ALA A 137 10.84 7.43 0.18
CA ALA A 137 11.73 7.55 1.33
C ALA A 137 13.18 7.62 0.88
N GLU A 138 14.05 8.22 1.72
CA GLU A 138 15.50 8.27 1.49
C GLU A 138 16.06 6.88 1.21
N ALA A 139 17.06 6.82 0.37
CA ALA A 139 17.73 5.59 -0.03
C ALA A 139 16.82 4.59 -0.77
N ASN A 140 15.72 5.05 -1.37
CA ASN A 140 14.80 4.25 -2.16
C ASN A 140 14.82 4.65 -3.64
N PHE A 141 14.17 3.86 -4.49
CA PHE A 141 14.04 4.12 -5.93
C PHE A 141 13.04 5.24 -6.22
N ALA A 142 13.15 5.81 -7.42
CA ALA A 142 12.16 6.76 -7.93
C ALA A 142 10.84 6.06 -8.28
N TRP A 143 9.73 6.74 -8.00
CA TRP A 143 8.37 6.28 -8.27
C TRP A 143 7.55 7.37 -8.96
N VAL A 144 6.48 6.98 -9.64
CA VAL A 144 5.63 7.92 -10.42
C VAL A 144 5.08 9.04 -9.54
N GLU A 145 4.37 8.74 -8.46
CA GLU A 145 3.72 9.78 -7.64
C GLU A 145 4.71 10.77 -7.00
N PRO A 146 5.77 10.34 -6.26
CA PRO A 146 6.72 11.29 -5.69
C PRO A 146 7.44 12.12 -6.75
N THR A 147 7.75 11.52 -7.91
CA THR A 147 8.39 12.24 -9.03
C THR A 147 7.43 13.24 -9.66
N ALA A 148 6.17 12.89 -9.85
CA ALA A 148 5.16 13.79 -10.40
C ALA A 148 4.93 14.99 -9.47
N TRP A 149 4.77 14.77 -8.16
CA TRP A 149 4.66 15.86 -7.19
C TRP A 149 5.89 16.77 -7.19
N ALA A 150 7.10 16.21 -7.27
CA ALA A 150 8.33 17.00 -7.32
C ALA A 150 8.42 17.83 -8.60
N CYS A 151 8.16 17.23 -9.76
CA CYS A 151 8.16 17.95 -11.03
C CYS A 151 7.11 19.07 -11.05
N LEU A 152 5.88 18.81 -10.57
CA LEU A 152 4.82 19.80 -10.48
C LEU A 152 5.23 20.98 -9.58
N ALA A 153 5.70 20.69 -8.37
CA ALA A 153 6.08 21.72 -7.40
C ALA A 153 7.26 22.57 -7.89
N LEU A 154 8.30 21.94 -8.42
CA LEU A 154 9.48 22.65 -8.94
C LEU A 154 9.13 23.49 -10.18
N ARG A 155 8.29 23.00 -11.08
CA ARG A 155 7.77 23.79 -12.21
C ARG A 155 6.95 24.98 -11.72
N ALA A 156 6.11 24.80 -10.72
CA ALA A 156 5.28 25.87 -10.13
C ALA A 156 6.12 27.02 -9.53
N VAL A 157 7.33 26.73 -9.01
CA VAL A 157 8.25 27.75 -8.47
C VAL A 157 9.29 28.23 -9.48
N GLY A 158 9.11 27.95 -10.77
CA GLY A 158 9.98 28.43 -11.84
C GLY A 158 11.31 27.67 -12.00
N ARG A 159 11.41 26.45 -11.44
CA ARG A 159 12.59 25.57 -11.58
C ARG A 159 12.42 24.50 -12.66
N GLY A 160 11.46 24.66 -13.56
CA GLY A 160 11.14 23.68 -14.62
C GLY A 160 12.31 23.31 -15.53
N ASP A 161 13.21 24.27 -15.80
CA ASP A 161 14.39 24.08 -16.66
C ASP A 161 15.54 23.32 -15.98
N HIS A 162 15.44 23.03 -14.69
CA HIS A 162 16.50 22.31 -13.97
C HIS A 162 16.67 20.88 -14.53
N PRO A 163 17.92 20.41 -14.77
CA PRO A 163 18.17 19.09 -15.38
C PRO A 163 17.45 17.94 -14.66
N ARG A 164 17.42 17.96 -13.32
CA ARG A 164 16.69 16.97 -12.51
C ARG A 164 15.18 16.95 -12.77
N VAL A 165 14.57 18.11 -13.05
CA VAL A 165 13.12 18.19 -13.35
C VAL A 165 12.85 17.60 -14.72
N ARG A 166 13.70 17.92 -15.72
CA ARG A 166 13.61 17.33 -17.06
C ARG A 166 13.79 15.81 -17.05
N GLU A 167 14.77 15.30 -16.29
CA GLU A 167 14.98 13.87 -16.10
C GLU A 167 13.77 13.20 -15.42
N GLY A 168 13.21 13.84 -14.38
CA GLY A 168 11.98 13.36 -13.72
C GLY A 168 10.77 13.30 -14.64
N MET A 169 10.59 14.31 -15.50
CA MET A 169 9.52 14.30 -16.51
C MET A 169 9.74 13.18 -17.55
N HIS A 170 10.99 12.95 -17.96
CA HIS A 170 11.32 11.83 -18.83
C HIS A 170 11.04 10.48 -18.14
N LEU A 171 11.37 10.33 -16.86
CA LEU A 171 11.01 9.15 -16.07
C LEU A 171 9.49 8.92 -16.06
N LEU A 172 8.68 9.96 -15.88
CA LEU A 172 7.22 9.84 -15.89
C LEU A 172 6.72 9.30 -17.24
N LEU A 173 7.28 9.79 -18.35
CA LEU A 173 6.96 9.28 -19.69
C LEU A 173 7.43 7.84 -19.89
N ASP A 174 8.64 7.49 -19.42
CA ASP A 174 9.15 6.12 -19.47
C ASP A 174 8.26 5.13 -18.69
N ARG A 175 7.65 5.57 -17.59
CA ARG A 175 6.75 4.75 -16.75
C ARG A 175 5.31 4.69 -17.26
N ALA A 176 4.91 5.58 -18.19
CA ALA A 176 3.58 5.58 -18.78
C ALA A 176 3.39 4.38 -19.73
N PHE A 177 2.19 3.79 -19.71
CA PHE A 177 1.81 2.73 -20.63
C PHE A 177 1.54 3.27 -22.04
N ASP A 178 1.95 2.54 -23.06
CA ASP A 178 1.62 2.89 -24.44
C ASP A 178 0.10 2.83 -24.70
N THR A 179 -0.61 1.99 -23.95
CA THR A 179 -2.08 1.88 -23.99
C THR A 179 -2.79 2.95 -23.18
N GLY A 180 -2.06 3.80 -22.49
CA GLY A 180 -2.54 4.92 -21.68
C GLY A 180 -2.44 4.70 -20.18
N GLY A 181 -2.18 5.80 -19.47
CA GLY A 181 -2.08 5.85 -18.02
C GLY A 181 -0.73 5.42 -17.45
N ALA A 182 -0.66 5.38 -16.14
CA ALA A 182 0.49 4.94 -15.37
C ALA A 182 0.03 4.22 -14.10
N ASN A 183 0.91 3.41 -13.53
CA ASN A 183 0.79 2.92 -12.15
C ASN A 183 1.90 3.53 -11.29
N TYR A 184 2.27 2.90 -10.19
CA TYR A 184 3.34 3.42 -9.33
C TYR A 184 4.73 3.42 -9.96
N GLY A 185 4.97 2.68 -11.06
CA GLY A 185 6.20 2.77 -11.83
C GLY A 185 6.69 1.50 -12.49
N ASN A 186 5.99 0.37 -12.38
CA ASN A 186 6.35 -0.89 -13.02
C ASN A 186 5.28 -1.32 -14.03
N ARG A 187 5.52 -1.07 -15.32
CA ARG A 187 4.62 -1.50 -16.39
C ARG A 187 4.64 -3.01 -16.59
N LEU A 188 5.78 -3.62 -16.31
CA LEU A 188 6.00 -5.06 -16.48
C LEU A 188 6.55 -5.67 -15.18
N VAL A 189 5.99 -6.78 -14.76
CA VAL A 189 6.50 -7.59 -13.64
C VAL A 189 6.69 -9.02 -14.13
N LEU A 190 7.93 -9.50 -14.11
CA LEU A 190 8.32 -10.83 -14.61
C LEU A 190 7.83 -11.11 -16.04
N GLY A 191 7.88 -10.11 -16.91
CA GLY A 191 7.46 -10.21 -18.31
C GLY A 191 5.96 -10.15 -18.54
N LYS A 192 5.15 -9.87 -17.50
CA LYS A 192 3.69 -9.68 -17.61
C LYS A 192 3.31 -8.23 -17.41
N SER A 193 2.47 -7.72 -18.30
CA SER A 193 1.94 -6.36 -18.21
C SER A 193 1.09 -6.22 -16.93
N THR A 194 1.35 -5.15 -16.20
CA THR A 194 0.48 -4.65 -15.14
C THR A 194 -0.58 -3.71 -15.74
N GLU A 195 -1.38 -3.06 -14.91
CA GLU A 195 -2.43 -2.16 -15.36
C GLU A 195 -2.20 -0.74 -14.86
N PRO A 196 -2.67 0.28 -15.61
CA PRO A 196 -2.67 1.65 -15.15
C PRO A 196 -3.64 1.83 -13.98
N ILE A 197 -3.36 2.80 -13.11
CA ILE A 197 -4.15 3.15 -11.93
C ILE A 197 -4.56 4.62 -12.04
N PRO A 198 -5.82 4.99 -11.78
CA PRO A 198 -6.30 6.36 -11.99
C PRO A 198 -5.56 7.43 -11.20
N GLY A 199 -5.27 7.20 -9.91
CA GLY A 199 -4.56 8.16 -9.06
C GLY A 199 -3.16 8.53 -9.59
N PRO A 200 -2.22 7.57 -9.70
CA PRO A 200 -0.90 7.81 -10.29
C PRO A 200 -0.97 8.42 -11.70
N THR A 201 -1.92 7.97 -12.54
CA THR A 201 -2.13 8.53 -13.89
C THR A 201 -2.49 10.01 -13.82
N ALA A 202 -3.42 10.39 -12.94
CA ALA A 202 -3.87 11.77 -12.81
C ALA A 202 -2.74 12.69 -12.32
N VAL A 203 -2.01 12.29 -11.28
CA VAL A 203 -0.89 13.09 -10.74
C VAL A 203 0.24 13.21 -11.77
N MET A 204 0.52 12.13 -12.52
CA MET A 204 1.47 12.17 -13.65
C MET A 204 1.04 13.19 -14.71
N LEU A 205 -0.22 13.16 -15.15
CA LEU A 205 -0.74 14.08 -16.15
C LEU A 205 -0.67 15.54 -15.67
N VAL A 206 -1.04 15.81 -14.42
CA VAL A 206 -0.91 17.15 -13.84
C VAL A 206 0.54 17.63 -13.87
N ALA A 207 1.52 16.75 -13.61
CA ALA A 207 2.94 17.12 -13.70
C ALA A 207 3.42 17.33 -15.14
N LEU A 208 2.86 16.63 -16.11
CA LEU A 208 3.26 16.67 -17.53
C LEU A 208 2.47 17.70 -18.37
N GLN A 209 1.61 18.52 -17.74
CA GLN A 209 0.84 19.54 -18.46
C GLN A 209 1.75 20.49 -19.29
N GLY A 210 1.28 20.89 -20.46
CA GLY A 210 2.00 21.76 -21.39
C GLY A 210 3.07 21.05 -22.24
N ILE A 211 3.19 19.72 -22.17
CA ILE A 211 3.93 18.92 -23.15
C ILE A 211 2.95 18.57 -24.26
N GLU A 212 3.32 18.95 -25.48
CA GLU A 212 2.50 18.75 -26.68
C GLU A 212 3.05 17.60 -27.54
N ASN A 213 2.17 16.97 -28.32
CA ASN A 213 2.51 15.92 -29.28
C ASN A 213 3.20 14.68 -28.68
N GLU A 214 2.81 14.31 -27.46
CA GLU A 214 3.30 13.10 -26.78
C GLU A 214 2.17 12.06 -26.68
N ALA A 215 2.27 11.02 -27.50
CA ALA A 215 1.22 10.00 -27.66
C ALA A 215 0.84 9.31 -26.34
N ARG A 216 1.79 9.13 -25.40
CA ARG A 216 1.52 8.54 -24.09
C ARG A 216 0.68 9.43 -23.19
N ILE A 217 0.83 10.77 -23.33
CA ILE A 217 -0.03 11.73 -22.64
C ILE A 217 -1.44 11.67 -23.19
N ASP A 218 -1.61 11.67 -24.51
CA ASP A 218 -2.91 11.59 -25.17
C ASP A 218 -3.63 10.28 -24.79
N ALA A 219 -2.90 9.16 -24.80
CA ALA A 219 -3.42 7.87 -24.38
C ALA A 219 -3.82 7.86 -22.89
N ALA A 220 -3.05 8.51 -22.01
CA ALA A 220 -3.33 8.63 -20.58
C ALA A 220 -4.57 9.50 -20.30
N VAL A 221 -4.77 10.58 -21.05
CA VAL A 221 -6.00 11.40 -21.02
C VAL A 221 -7.19 10.55 -21.44
N GLY A 222 -7.07 9.77 -22.52
CA GLY A 222 -8.10 8.84 -22.99
C GLY A 222 -8.46 7.80 -21.92
N TYR A 223 -7.46 7.19 -21.28
CA TYR A 223 -7.65 6.24 -20.18
C TYR A 223 -8.42 6.86 -19.02
N LEU A 224 -8.02 8.03 -18.52
CA LEU A 224 -8.71 8.69 -17.41
C LEU A 224 -10.16 9.03 -17.75
N ARG A 225 -10.41 9.54 -18.95
CA ARG A 225 -11.78 9.85 -19.40
C ARG A 225 -12.65 8.59 -19.43
N GLN A 226 -12.15 7.51 -20.01
CA GLN A 226 -12.87 6.22 -20.06
C GLN A 226 -13.14 5.66 -18.66
N HIS A 227 -12.13 5.66 -17.78
CA HIS A 227 -12.29 5.18 -16.40
C HIS A 227 -13.28 6.03 -15.62
N ALA A 228 -13.16 7.36 -15.71
CA ALA A 228 -14.06 8.28 -15.01
C ALA A 228 -15.52 8.20 -15.49
N ALA A 229 -15.77 7.81 -16.73
CA ALA A 229 -17.11 7.55 -17.23
C ALA A 229 -17.76 6.29 -16.61
N GLN A 230 -16.99 5.38 -16.05
CA GLN A 230 -17.48 4.09 -15.53
C GLN A 230 -17.46 4.00 -14.00
N THR A 231 -16.51 4.69 -13.32
CA THR A 231 -16.37 4.63 -11.87
C THR A 231 -17.37 5.49 -11.12
N THR A 232 -17.74 5.09 -9.90
CA THR A 232 -18.46 5.91 -8.93
C THR A 232 -17.58 6.34 -7.76
N ASP A 233 -16.29 5.98 -7.76
CA ASP A 233 -15.37 6.29 -6.69
C ASP A 233 -15.02 7.79 -6.67
N LEU A 234 -15.27 8.45 -5.54
CA LEU A 234 -15.08 9.89 -5.34
C LEU A 234 -13.64 10.34 -5.62
N GLU A 235 -12.65 9.59 -5.15
CA GLU A 235 -11.24 9.94 -5.33
C GLU A 235 -10.82 9.84 -6.80
N HIS A 236 -11.21 8.78 -7.49
CA HIS A 236 -10.93 8.60 -8.90
C HIS A 236 -11.59 9.69 -9.76
N LEU A 237 -12.86 10.03 -9.47
CA LEU A 237 -13.58 11.11 -10.16
C LEU A 237 -12.92 12.47 -9.93
N ALA A 238 -12.56 12.79 -8.68
CA ALA A 238 -11.95 14.07 -8.33
C ALA A 238 -10.56 14.22 -8.99
N TRP A 239 -9.69 13.23 -8.89
CA TRP A 239 -8.39 13.24 -9.55
C TRP A 239 -8.51 13.29 -11.08
N ALA A 240 -9.44 12.52 -11.67
CA ALA A 240 -9.68 12.58 -13.10
C ALA A 240 -10.08 13.99 -13.55
N LYS A 241 -10.99 14.66 -12.84
CA LYS A 241 -11.40 16.02 -13.19
C LYS A 241 -10.25 17.01 -13.10
N LEU A 242 -9.47 16.97 -12.02
CA LEU A 242 -8.33 17.88 -11.82
C LEU A 242 -7.27 17.73 -12.93
N ALA A 243 -7.00 16.49 -13.34
CA ALA A 243 -6.04 16.20 -14.39
C ALA A 243 -6.58 16.52 -15.80
N LEU A 244 -7.81 16.12 -16.10
CA LEU A 244 -8.44 16.40 -17.39
C LEU A 244 -8.63 17.89 -17.63
N ALA A 245 -8.89 18.69 -16.60
CA ALA A 245 -9.05 20.14 -16.71
C ALA A 245 -7.77 20.86 -17.19
N VAL A 246 -6.57 20.34 -16.86
CA VAL A 246 -5.30 20.91 -17.31
C VAL A 246 -4.87 20.39 -18.70
N HIS A 247 -5.58 19.38 -19.23
CA HIS A 247 -5.40 18.80 -20.57
C HIS A 247 -6.62 18.99 -21.49
N ALA A 248 -7.55 19.89 -21.17
CA ALA A 248 -8.79 20.11 -21.91
C ALA A 248 -8.57 20.80 -23.28
N GLY A 249 -7.56 20.39 -24.03
CA GLY A 249 -7.29 20.90 -25.39
C GLY A 249 -8.20 20.34 -26.49
N ASP A 250 -8.84 19.19 -26.26
CA ASP A 250 -9.81 18.58 -27.18
C ASP A 250 -11.25 18.78 -26.70
N ALA A 251 -12.19 18.85 -27.66
CA ALA A 251 -13.61 19.08 -27.39
C ALA A 251 -14.21 17.97 -26.50
N ALA A 252 -13.84 16.71 -26.72
CA ALA A 252 -14.42 15.58 -25.99
C ALA A 252 -14.01 15.60 -24.49
N THR A 253 -12.80 16.02 -24.17
CA THR A 253 -12.37 16.21 -22.78
C THR A 253 -13.04 17.43 -22.16
N HIS A 254 -13.10 18.56 -22.89
CA HIS A 254 -13.77 19.77 -22.42
C HIS A 254 -15.25 19.54 -22.11
N ASP A 255 -16.00 18.87 -23.01
CA ASP A 255 -17.43 18.60 -22.87
C ASP A 255 -17.74 17.59 -21.74
N PHE A 256 -16.78 16.76 -21.35
CA PHE A 256 -16.92 15.78 -20.26
C PHE A 256 -16.77 16.40 -18.86
N LEU A 257 -16.10 17.55 -18.71
CA LEU A 257 -15.85 18.15 -17.38
C LEU A 257 -17.13 18.48 -16.60
N PRO A 258 -18.23 19.02 -17.18
CA PRO A 258 -19.49 19.26 -16.47
C PRO A 258 -20.18 17.97 -16.00
N GLU A 259 -20.04 16.87 -16.73
CA GLU A 259 -20.56 15.57 -16.29
C GLU A 259 -19.81 15.11 -15.04
N LEU A 260 -18.48 15.29 -14.97
CA LEU A 260 -17.69 14.97 -13.80
C LEU A 260 -18.13 15.75 -12.55
N ASP A 261 -18.53 17.02 -12.69
CA ASP A 261 -19.10 17.78 -11.57
C ASP A 261 -20.34 17.09 -10.97
N THR A 262 -21.23 16.63 -11.83
CA THR A 262 -22.44 15.93 -11.40
C THR A 262 -22.10 14.60 -10.73
N ARG A 263 -21.18 13.83 -11.28
CA ARG A 263 -20.75 12.54 -10.74
C ARG A 263 -20.02 12.69 -9.40
N ILE A 264 -19.12 13.68 -9.28
CA ILE A 264 -18.44 14.00 -8.02
C ILE A 264 -19.45 14.41 -6.94
N ALA A 265 -20.43 15.24 -7.29
CA ALA A 265 -21.48 15.66 -6.36
C ALA A 265 -22.32 14.48 -5.87
N GLY A 266 -22.65 13.54 -6.74
CA GLY A 266 -23.37 12.32 -6.41
C GLY A 266 -22.58 11.41 -5.48
N ALA A 267 -21.32 11.10 -5.83
CA ALA A 267 -20.43 10.28 -5.02
C ALA A 267 -20.15 10.90 -3.63
N LEU A 268 -19.94 12.21 -3.57
CA LEU A 268 -19.75 12.94 -2.32
C LEU A 268 -20.99 12.87 -1.41
N SER A 269 -22.19 13.01 -1.99
CA SER A 269 -23.44 12.89 -1.23
C SER A 269 -23.60 11.50 -0.62
N GLU A 270 -23.28 10.46 -1.37
CA GLU A 270 -23.32 9.08 -0.90
C GLU A 270 -22.32 8.83 0.26
N GLU A 271 -21.06 9.28 0.10
CA GLU A 271 -20.01 9.02 1.06
C GLU A 271 -20.13 9.86 2.34
N THR A 272 -20.72 11.06 2.28
CA THR A 272 -20.76 11.99 3.43
C THR A 272 -21.53 11.43 4.64
N HIS A 273 -22.47 10.53 4.41
CA HIS A 273 -23.32 9.94 5.46
C HIS A 273 -22.83 8.58 5.97
N ARG A 274 -21.78 8.03 5.40
CA ARG A 274 -21.24 6.73 5.83
C ARG A 274 -20.41 6.86 7.11
N THR A 275 -20.57 5.89 8.01
CA THR A 275 -19.84 5.80 9.29
C THR A 275 -19.00 4.52 9.44
N ASP A 276 -19.02 3.68 8.41
CA ASP A 276 -18.37 2.36 8.36
C ASP A 276 -16.87 2.39 7.98
N GLY A 277 -16.23 3.56 8.01
CA GLY A 277 -14.85 3.75 7.56
C GLY A 277 -14.69 3.90 6.04
N LEU A 278 -15.80 3.81 5.28
CA LEU A 278 -15.84 4.02 3.83
C LEU A 278 -16.43 5.38 3.46
N GLY A 279 -16.65 6.26 4.44
CA GLY A 279 -17.11 7.62 4.23
C GLY A 279 -16.01 8.55 3.73
N ALA A 280 -16.41 9.71 3.19
CA ALA A 280 -15.48 10.74 2.77
C ALA A 280 -14.75 11.34 3.98
N GLY A 281 -13.53 10.88 4.22
CA GLY A 281 -12.59 11.49 5.16
C GLY A 281 -12.00 12.81 4.65
N PRO A 282 -11.19 13.51 5.47
CA PRO A 282 -10.64 14.82 5.10
C PRO A 282 -9.89 14.85 3.77
N TYR A 283 -9.11 13.82 3.44
CA TYR A 283 -8.41 13.70 2.17
C TYR A 283 -9.37 13.73 0.97
N ARG A 284 -10.41 12.89 0.98
CA ARG A 284 -11.38 12.78 -0.10
C ARG A 284 -12.29 14.02 -0.19
N LEU A 285 -12.67 14.62 0.96
CA LEU A 285 -13.40 15.89 1.01
C LEU A 285 -12.61 17.03 0.39
N ALA A 286 -11.31 17.13 0.71
CA ALA A 286 -10.42 18.14 0.15
C ALA A 286 -10.30 17.99 -1.37
N LEU A 287 -10.06 16.78 -1.87
CA LEU A 287 -10.01 16.50 -3.31
C LEU A 287 -11.32 16.85 -4.02
N ALA A 288 -12.46 16.45 -3.45
CA ALA A 288 -13.77 16.79 -4.02
C ALA A 288 -14.00 18.30 -4.07
N ALA A 289 -13.65 19.04 -2.99
CA ALA A 289 -13.78 20.48 -2.95
C ALA A 289 -12.88 21.19 -3.96
N LEU A 290 -11.66 20.69 -4.18
CA LEU A 290 -10.73 21.20 -5.19
C LEU A 290 -11.24 20.91 -6.61
N ALA A 291 -11.75 19.71 -6.85
CA ALA A 291 -12.30 19.32 -8.15
C ALA A 291 -13.60 20.05 -8.50
N LEU A 292 -14.43 20.37 -7.51
CA LEU A 292 -15.69 21.13 -7.70
C LEU A 292 -15.48 22.65 -7.76
N ASP A 293 -14.26 23.15 -7.65
CA ASP A 293 -13.99 24.56 -7.91
C ASP A 293 -14.08 24.89 -9.41
N THR A 294 -14.19 26.16 -9.74
CA THR A 294 -14.25 26.58 -11.15
C THR A 294 -12.94 26.24 -11.88
N ALA A 295 -13.01 25.99 -13.18
CA ALA A 295 -11.82 25.66 -13.99
C ALA A 295 -10.69 26.69 -13.84
N ASP A 296 -11.03 27.97 -13.73
CA ASP A 296 -10.08 29.07 -13.56
C ASP A 296 -9.37 29.07 -12.19
N ARG A 297 -9.86 28.27 -11.24
CA ARG A 297 -9.29 28.13 -9.88
C ARG A 297 -8.71 26.76 -9.58
N ASN A 298 -8.50 25.96 -10.63
CA ASN A 298 -7.78 24.69 -10.45
C ASN A 298 -6.34 24.99 -9.95
N PRO A 299 -6.00 24.71 -8.69
CA PRO A 299 -4.69 25.06 -8.15
C PRO A 299 -3.55 24.28 -8.79
N PHE A 300 -3.86 23.18 -9.46
CA PHE A 300 -2.90 22.34 -10.17
C PHE A 300 -2.57 22.88 -11.57
N ALA A 301 -3.31 23.86 -12.08
CA ALA A 301 -2.99 24.48 -13.36
C ALA A 301 -1.75 25.36 -13.22
N LEU A 302 -0.68 25.02 -13.94
CA LEU A 302 0.49 25.87 -14.10
C LEU A 302 0.15 26.99 -15.10
N GLY A 303 0.35 28.26 -14.74
CA GLY A 303 0.03 29.39 -15.62
C GLY A 303 0.78 29.34 -16.96
N LYS A 304 0.31 30.10 -17.97
CA LYS A 304 0.86 30.13 -19.34
C LYS A 304 2.36 30.50 -19.47
N ASN A 305 3.02 30.87 -18.39
CA ASN A 305 4.43 31.20 -18.35
C ASN A 305 5.36 30.01 -18.06
N VAL A 306 4.83 28.81 -17.96
CA VAL A 306 5.64 27.58 -17.83
C VAL A 306 5.95 27.11 -19.25
N THR A 307 7.18 27.36 -19.72
CA THR A 307 7.65 27.01 -21.07
C THR A 307 7.49 25.49 -21.30
N PRO A 308 6.87 25.06 -22.41
CA PRO A 308 6.90 23.66 -22.83
C PRO A 308 8.36 23.22 -22.99
N GLN A 309 8.73 22.11 -22.36
CA GLN A 309 10.11 21.60 -22.43
C GLN A 309 10.21 20.55 -23.54
N PRO A 310 11.25 20.58 -24.38
CA PRO A 310 11.53 19.47 -25.30
C PRO A 310 11.88 18.20 -24.49
N PRO A 311 11.61 17.01 -25.03
CA PRO A 311 11.96 15.77 -24.37
C PRO A 311 13.44 15.69 -24.06
N TYR A 312 13.79 15.09 -22.92
CA TYR A 312 15.17 14.86 -22.49
C TYR A 312 15.89 13.98 -23.52
N LEU A 313 16.93 14.51 -24.15
CA LEU A 313 17.82 13.75 -25.03
C LEU A 313 18.95 13.15 -24.17
N ARG A 314 19.07 11.83 -24.16
CA ARG A 314 20.17 11.09 -23.52
C ARG A 314 21.52 11.69 -23.97
N GLY A 315 22.37 12.11 -23.04
CA GLY A 315 23.71 12.60 -23.32
C GLY A 315 24.14 13.87 -22.58
N GLN A 316 23.24 14.54 -21.86
CA GLN A 316 23.60 15.72 -21.06
C GLN A 316 23.53 15.40 -19.56
N GLY A 317 24.60 14.83 -19.05
CA GLY A 317 24.82 14.57 -17.64
C GLY A 317 24.97 13.09 -17.32
N GLU A 318 26.01 12.45 -17.86
CA GLU A 318 26.44 11.16 -17.31
C GLU A 318 26.85 11.35 -15.84
N PRO A 319 26.41 10.46 -14.92
CA PRO A 319 26.88 10.52 -13.55
C PRO A 319 28.35 10.14 -13.47
N ASP A 320 29.15 10.94 -12.74
CA ASP A 320 30.60 10.72 -12.52
C ASP A 320 30.95 9.43 -11.76
N SER A 321 29.96 8.62 -11.37
CA SER A 321 30.18 7.35 -10.68
C SER A 321 29.26 6.26 -11.23
N ALA A 322 29.79 5.05 -11.38
CA ALA A 322 29.00 3.87 -11.71
C ALA A 322 27.90 3.62 -10.65
N PRO A 323 26.66 3.29 -11.06
CA PRO A 323 25.60 2.98 -10.10
C PRO A 323 25.95 1.74 -9.26
N PRO A 324 25.56 1.73 -7.97
CA PRO A 324 25.87 0.62 -7.06
C PRO A 324 25.18 -0.69 -7.48
N ARG A 325 25.79 -1.82 -7.16
CA ARG A 325 25.17 -3.14 -7.32
C ARG A 325 24.03 -3.35 -6.31
N LEU A 326 23.12 -4.27 -6.60
CA LEU A 326 21.93 -4.54 -5.78
C LEU A 326 22.29 -4.80 -4.29
N GLY A 327 23.34 -5.55 -3.99
CA GLY A 327 23.81 -5.82 -2.63
C GLY A 327 24.41 -4.61 -1.91
N GLU A 328 24.88 -3.58 -2.63
CA GLU A 328 25.48 -2.35 -2.08
C GLU A 328 24.42 -1.29 -1.76
N VAL A 329 23.22 -1.47 -2.29
CA VAL A 329 22.10 -0.52 -2.23
C VAL A 329 21.65 -0.21 -0.79
N PHE A 330 21.92 -1.09 0.16
CA PHE A 330 21.48 -0.96 1.56
C PHE A 330 22.63 -0.76 2.57
N SER A 331 23.82 -0.33 2.12
CA SER A 331 24.87 0.11 3.06
C SER A 331 24.33 1.32 3.84
N ASP A 332 24.21 1.14 5.16
CA ASP A 332 23.66 2.15 6.04
C ASP A 332 24.70 3.24 6.33
N GLY A 333 24.36 4.49 6.09
CA GLY A 333 25.14 5.66 6.52
C GLY A 333 25.14 5.90 8.03
N ARG A 334 24.93 4.86 8.87
CA ARG A 334 24.85 4.98 10.33
C ARG A 334 26.18 5.37 10.95
N SER A 335 26.13 6.27 11.94
CA SER A 335 27.27 6.64 12.76
C SER A 335 27.83 5.41 13.51
N LEU A 336 29.10 5.48 13.95
CA LEU A 336 29.71 4.42 14.75
C LEU A 336 28.87 4.12 16.01
N THR A 337 28.35 5.16 16.67
CA THR A 337 27.48 5.04 17.84
C THR A 337 26.20 4.28 17.52
N ASP A 338 25.56 4.54 16.37
CA ASP A 338 24.35 3.83 15.98
C ASP A 338 24.64 2.38 15.61
N ARG A 339 25.79 2.10 15.01
CA ARG A 339 26.24 0.72 14.73
C ARG A 339 26.47 -0.08 16.01
N VAL A 340 27.06 0.52 17.04
CA VAL A 340 27.23 -0.12 18.35
C VAL A 340 25.89 -0.39 19.01
N LYS A 341 25.01 0.61 19.07
CA LYS A 341 23.64 0.45 19.59
C LYS A 341 22.87 -0.62 18.84
N SER A 342 23.01 -0.67 17.52
CA SER A 342 22.36 -1.68 16.68
C SER A 342 22.88 -3.09 16.95
N LYS A 343 24.20 -3.27 17.12
CA LYS A 343 24.80 -4.56 17.50
C LYS A 343 24.32 -5.04 18.88
N PHE A 344 24.25 -4.14 19.86
CA PHE A 344 23.74 -4.47 21.20
C PHE A 344 22.28 -4.90 21.16
N ARG A 345 21.42 -4.17 20.43
CA ARG A 345 20.02 -4.57 20.19
C ARG A 345 19.93 -5.92 19.50
N GLY A 346 20.80 -6.18 18.50
CA GLY A 346 20.87 -7.47 17.81
C GLY A 346 21.18 -8.63 18.75
N TRP A 347 22.11 -8.44 19.68
CA TRP A 347 22.43 -9.43 20.70
C TRP A 347 21.25 -9.67 21.64
N LEU A 348 20.60 -8.62 22.14
CA LEU A 348 19.41 -8.70 23.00
C LEU A 348 18.26 -9.44 22.31
N VAL A 349 17.91 -9.04 21.08
CA VAL A 349 16.86 -9.67 20.29
C VAL A 349 17.19 -11.13 19.98
N GLY A 350 18.46 -11.45 19.69
CA GLY A 350 18.90 -12.84 19.49
C GLY A 350 18.70 -13.71 20.72
N GLY A 351 18.96 -13.17 21.91
CA GLY A 351 18.67 -13.83 23.19
C GLY A 351 17.19 -14.06 23.40
N LEU A 352 16.37 -13.04 23.20
CA LEU A 352 14.90 -13.14 23.31
C LEU A 352 14.31 -14.19 22.36
N ASN A 353 14.78 -14.24 21.11
CA ASN A 353 14.28 -15.20 20.13
C ASN A 353 14.65 -16.66 20.48
N ARG A 354 15.80 -16.91 21.12
CA ARG A 354 16.16 -18.24 21.60
C ARG A 354 15.24 -18.74 22.72
N LEU A 355 14.70 -17.82 23.52
CA LEU A 355 13.79 -18.12 24.63
C LEU A 355 12.31 -18.05 24.23
N ARG A 356 12.00 -17.68 22.98
CA ARG A 356 10.61 -17.58 22.50
C ARG A 356 9.89 -18.93 22.65
N PRO A 357 8.76 -18.97 23.34
CA PRO A 357 7.93 -20.17 23.35
C PRO A 357 7.33 -20.41 21.96
N LEU A 358 7.13 -21.67 21.62
CA LEU A 358 6.30 -22.02 20.45
C LEU A 358 4.85 -21.60 20.70
N PRO A 359 4.03 -21.44 19.63
CA PRO A 359 2.60 -21.22 19.77
C PRO A 359 1.94 -22.29 20.68
N PRO A 360 0.88 -21.92 21.44
CA PRO A 360 0.31 -22.77 22.50
C PRO A 360 -0.23 -24.11 21.97
N THR A 361 -0.58 -24.15 20.69
CA THR A 361 -0.95 -25.37 19.97
C THR A 361 -0.36 -25.38 18.58
N GLY A 362 0.06 -26.54 18.09
CA GLY A 362 0.45 -26.77 16.69
C GLY A 362 -0.67 -27.37 15.85
N ALA A 363 -1.85 -27.58 16.45
CA ALA A 363 -2.96 -28.18 15.74
C ALA A 363 -3.45 -27.32 14.57
N VAL A 364 -3.77 -27.97 13.47
CA VAL A 364 -4.39 -27.35 12.29
C VAL A 364 -5.64 -28.13 11.91
N HIS A 365 -6.75 -27.42 11.80
CA HIS A 365 -8.03 -28.00 11.40
C HIS A 365 -8.34 -27.69 9.95
N ILE A 366 -8.58 -28.71 9.14
CA ILE A 366 -9.08 -28.62 7.78
C ILE A 366 -10.56 -28.97 7.77
N ALA A 367 -11.40 -28.07 7.29
CA ALA A 367 -12.81 -28.35 7.04
C ALA A 367 -13.11 -28.32 5.54
N ARG A 368 -13.98 -29.23 5.10
CA ARG A 368 -14.49 -29.22 3.72
C ARG A 368 -15.54 -28.13 3.56
N ALA A 369 -15.42 -27.36 2.50
CA ALA A 369 -16.42 -26.39 2.04
C ALA A 369 -16.40 -26.35 0.51
N ASP A 370 -17.27 -27.09 -0.13
CA ASP A 370 -17.25 -27.29 -1.60
C ASP A 370 -17.61 -26.02 -2.39
N SER A 371 -18.22 -25.04 -1.76
CA SER A 371 -18.54 -23.75 -2.36
C SER A 371 -18.69 -22.64 -1.30
N TYR A 372 -18.64 -21.40 -1.74
CA TYR A 372 -18.95 -20.24 -0.88
C TYR A 372 -20.42 -20.15 -0.45
N ASN A 373 -21.31 -21.00 -0.99
CA ASN A 373 -22.72 -21.08 -0.59
C ASN A 373 -22.94 -22.11 0.55
N ALA A 374 -21.88 -22.82 0.97
CA ALA A 374 -21.94 -23.68 2.15
C ALA A 374 -22.24 -22.86 3.43
N PRO A 375 -22.70 -23.49 4.50
CA PRO A 375 -22.96 -22.82 5.79
C PRO A 375 -21.64 -22.45 6.50
N LEU A 376 -20.87 -21.52 5.90
CA LEU A 376 -19.50 -21.19 6.28
C LEU A 376 -19.38 -20.79 7.76
N ALA A 377 -20.36 -20.04 8.29
CA ALA A 377 -20.33 -19.61 9.69
C ALA A 377 -20.43 -20.78 10.67
N ASP A 378 -21.17 -21.82 10.33
CA ASP A 378 -21.31 -22.99 11.18
C ASP A 378 -20.09 -23.92 11.06
N ILE A 379 -19.52 -24.03 9.84
CA ILE A 379 -18.26 -24.73 9.59
C ILE A 379 -17.13 -24.10 10.40
N LEU A 380 -17.00 -22.76 10.34
CA LEU A 380 -15.98 -22.03 11.10
C LEU A 380 -16.20 -22.10 12.60
N ALA A 381 -17.45 -22.11 13.08
CA ALA A 381 -17.75 -22.28 14.49
C ALA A 381 -17.30 -23.67 15.01
N ALA A 382 -17.56 -24.71 14.23
CA ALA A 382 -17.10 -26.07 14.58
C ALA A 382 -15.56 -26.17 14.60
N GLN A 383 -14.86 -25.53 13.64
CA GLN A 383 -13.40 -25.47 13.68
C GLN A 383 -12.89 -24.71 14.90
N TYR A 384 -13.50 -23.56 15.22
CA TYR A 384 -13.06 -22.66 16.29
C TYR A 384 -13.20 -23.30 17.69
N GLU A 385 -14.09 -24.27 17.91
CA GLU A 385 -14.19 -25.02 19.18
C GLU A 385 -12.82 -25.58 19.61
N HIS A 386 -12.00 -26.03 18.68
CA HIS A 386 -10.66 -26.56 18.95
C HIS A 386 -9.64 -25.50 19.38
N PHE A 387 -9.91 -24.21 19.11
CA PHE A 387 -8.99 -23.09 19.35
C PHE A 387 -9.50 -22.11 20.41
N ARG A 388 -10.78 -22.17 20.81
CA ARG A 388 -11.43 -21.25 21.76
C ARG A 388 -10.63 -21.03 23.04
N GLN A 389 -10.07 -22.08 23.62
CA GLN A 389 -9.28 -21.99 24.84
C GLN A 389 -7.93 -21.25 24.66
N PHE A 390 -7.38 -21.24 23.47
CA PHE A 390 -6.10 -20.60 23.14
C PHE A 390 -6.26 -19.18 22.63
N VAL A 391 -7.37 -18.90 21.96
CA VAL A 391 -7.67 -17.61 21.33
C VAL A 391 -9.12 -17.21 21.67
N PRO A 392 -9.42 -16.82 22.92
CA PRO A 392 -10.77 -16.43 23.32
C PRO A 392 -11.17 -15.11 22.67
N LEU A 393 -12.36 -15.05 22.08
CA LEU A 393 -12.92 -13.87 21.40
C LEU A 393 -13.86 -13.04 22.30
N ALA A 394 -14.45 -13.66 23.33
CA ALA A 394 -15.44 -13.02 24.18
C ALA A 394 -14.87 -11.76 24.87
N GLY A 395 -15.57 -10.65 24.73
CA GLY A 395 -15.20 -9.34 25.30
C GLY A 395 -13.98 -8.68 24.65
N LYS A 396 -13.44 -9.22 23.52
CA LYS A 396 -12.21 -8.74 22.89
C LYS A 396 -12.46 -7.79 21.72
N ARG A 397 -11.51 -6.88 21.51
CA ARG A 397 -11.34 -6.15 20.26
C ARG A 397 -10.62 -7.05 19.26
N VAL A 398 -11.35 -7.49 18.24
CA VAL A 398 -10.86 -8.39 17.19
C VAL A 398 -10.57 -7.61 15.92
N VAL A 399 -9.37 -7.74 15.39
CA VAL A 399 -8.98 -7.20 14.08
C VAL A 399 -8.87 -8.35 13.09
N LEU A 400 -9.67 -8.30 12.05
CA LEU A 400 -9.67 -9.23 10.93
C LEU A 400 -8.87 -8.63 9.77
N LYS A 401 -7.83 -9.32 9.35
CA LYS A 401 -7.03 -8.88 8.20
C LYS A 401 -7.22 -9.85 7.03
N PRO A 402 -8.13 -9.56 6.09
CA PRO A 402 -8.23 -10.31 4.85
C PRO A 402 -6.98 -10.13 3.98
N ASN A 403 -6.88 -10.89 2.90
CA ASN A 403 -5.99 -10.59 1.80
C ASN A 403 -6.77 -9.75 0.77
N LEU A 404 -6.47 -8.46 0.67
CA LEU A 404 -7.05 -7.54 -0.30
C LEU A 404 -5.90 -6.82 -0.98
N VAL A 405 -5.60 -7.18 -2.23
CA VAL A 405 -4.40 -6.69 -2.93
C VAL A 405 -4.77 -5.77 -4.09
N GLU A 406 -5.66 -6.23 -4.95
CA GLU A 406 -6.09 -5.59 -6.17
C GLU A 406 -7.48 -6.12 -6.53
N TYR A 407 -8.29 -5.33 -7.25
CA TYR A 407 -9.53 -5.81 -7.81
C TYR A 407 -9.43 -5.96 -9.31
N ARG A 408 -9.70 -7.16 -9.78
CA ARG A 408 -9.97 -7.46 -11.18
C ARG A 408 -11.20 -8.33 -11.26
N ARG A 409 -12.12 -7.93 -12.13
CA ARG A 409 -13.33 -8.71 -12.37
C ARG A 409 -12.93 -10.15 -12.78
N GLU A 410 -13.59 -11.15 -12.19
CA GLU A 410 -13.37 -12.58 -12.48
C GLU A 410 -12.01 -13.17 -12.04
N LYS A 411 -11.18 -12.41 -11.32
CA LYS A 411 -9.92 -12.93 -10.76
C LYS A 411 -10.06 -13.27 -9.27
N VAL A 412 -9.53 -14.42 -8.89
CA VAL A 412 -9.54 -14.93 -7.51
C VAL A 412 -8.32 -14.42 -6.74
N ILE A 413 -8.19 -13.10 -6.60
CA ILE A 413 -7.01 -12.46 -5.99
C ILE A 413 -7.15 -12.38 -4.47
N ASN A 414 -8.34 -12.02 -4.00
CA ASN A 414 -8.60 -11.61 -2.63
C ASN A 414 -9.32 -12.70 -1.83
N THR A 415 -9.32 -12.59 -0.50
CA THR A 415 -10.22 -13.37 0.35
C THR A 415 -11.66 -13.08 -0.03
N ASP A 416 -12.46 -14.12 -0.22
CA ASP A 416 -13.86 -13.95 -0.65
C ASP A 416 -14.66 -13.25 0.46
N PRO A 417 -15.49 -12.25 0.13
CA PRO A 417 -16.30 -11.52 1.12
C PRO A 417 -17.22 -12.42 1.95
N ARG A 418 -17.68 -13.56 1.39
CA ARG A 418 -18.52 -14.53 2.13
C ARG A 418 -17.76 -15.26 3.24
N VAL A 419 -16.46 -15.47 3.09
CA VAL A 419 -15.60 -15.97 4.19
C VAL A 419 -15.46 -14.91 5.26
N ILE A 420 -15.27 -13.65 4.88
CA ILE A 420 -15.17 -12.52 5.83
C ILE A 420 -16.50 -12.35 6.59
N ASP A 421 -17.64 -12.42 5.89
CA ASP A 421 -19.00 -12.43 6.48
C ASP A 421 -19.15 -13.54 7.55
N ALA A 422 -18.72 -14.75 7.21
CA ALA A 422 -18.78 -15.89 8.12
C ALA A 422 -17.87 -15.72 9.36
N VAL A 423 -16.66 -15.16 9.19
CA VAL A 423 -15.75 -14.88 10.31
C VAL A 423 -16.27 -13.74 11.20
N ILE A 424 -16.85 -12.68 10.63
CA ILE A 424 -17.52 -11.63 11.43
C ILE A 424 -18.68 -12.24 12.23
N THR A 425 -19.48 -13.11 11.60
CA THR A 425 -20.58 -13.83 12.26
C THR A 425 -20.06 -14.69 13.42
N LEU A 426 -18.97 -15.44 13.21
CA LEU A 426 -18.30 -16.19 14.27
C LEU A 426 -17.88 -15.29 15.43
N CYS A 427 -17.14 -14.21 15.17
CA CYS A 427 -16.68 -13.30 16.21
C CYS A 427 -17.85 -12.74 17.05
N LYS A 428 -18.95 -12.37 16.41
CA LYS A 428 -20.14 -11.87 17.09
C LYS A 428 -20.85 -12.94 17.90
N ARG A 429 -21.00 -14.17 17.38
CA ARG A 429 -21.55 -15.31 18.12
C ARG A 429 -20.73 -15.64 19.36
N GLU A 430 -19.41 -15.49 19.28
CA GLU A 430 -18.48 -15.70 20.40
C GLU A 430 -18.39 -14.51 21.35
N GLY A 431 -19.17 -13.46 21.16
CA GLY A 431 -19.27 -12.31 22.07
C GLY A 431 -18.09 -11.35 21.99
N ALA A 432 -17.43 -11.20 20.85
CA ALA A 432 -16.43 -10.16 20.65
C ALA A 432 -17.01 -8.77 20.94
N ALA A 433 -16.26 -7.92 21.69
CA ALA A 433 -16.71 -6.58 22.04
C ALA A 433 -16.69 -5.63 20.84
N GLU A 434 -15.70 -5.77 19.97
CA GLU A 434 -15.56 -5.00 18.73
C GLU A 434 -14.95 -5.90 17.66
N VAL A 435 -15.45 -5.79 16.42
CA VAL A 435 -14.85 -6.42 15.25
C VAL A 435 -14.48 -5.31 14.25
N ILE A 436 -13.24 -5.34 13.79
CA ILE A 436 -12.70 -4.39 12.80
C ILE A 436 -12.17 -5.20 11.63
N VAL A 437 -12.50 -4.82 10.40
CA VAL A 437 -11.83 -5.34 9.21
C VAL A 437 -10.79 -4.32 8.76
N ALA A 438 -9.54 -4.77 8.58
CA ALA A 438 -8.43 -3.87 8.29
C ALA A 438 -7.48 -4.45 7.25
N GLU A 439 -7.10 -3.67 6.26
CA GLU A 439 -6.11 -4.05 5.24
C GLU A 439 -5.35 -2.83 4.72
N GLY A 440 -4.08 -3.03 4.36
CA GLY A 440 -3.24 -2.05 3.65
C GLY A 440 -2.77 -2.63 2.32
N PRO A 441 -3.56 -2.53 1.25
CA PRO A 441 -3.22 -3.07 -0.06
C PRO A 441 -1.84 -2.59 -0.54
N GLY A 442 -1.03 -3.51 -1.08
CA GLY A 442 0.31 -3.15 -1.56
C GLY A 442 0.29 -2.47 -2.92
N HIS A 443 -0.71 -2.77 -3.72
CA HIS A 443 -0.75 -2.37 -5.14
C HIS A 443 -1.73 -1.22 -5.43
N TRP A 444 -2.74 -1.02 -4.59
CA TRP A 444 -3.70 0.08 -4.72
C TRP A 444 -3.69 0.94 -3.48
N ARG A 445 -3.45 2.23 -3.65
CA ARG A 445 -3.50 3.21 -2.56
C ARG A 445 -4.93 3.46 -2.10
N ASN A 446 -5.88 3.52 -3.02
CA ASN A 446 -7.30 3.68 -2.73
C ASN A 446 -7.93 2.36 -2.27
N ALA A 447 -7.81 2.04 -0.98
CA ALA A 447 -8.38 0.83 -0.39
C ALA A 447 -9.92 0.84 -0.40
N GLN A 448 -10.56 2.01 -0.34
CA GLN A 448 -12.02 2.11 -0.36
C GLN A 448 -12.60 1.64 -1.69
N TYR A 449 -11.94 1.96 -2.81
CA TYR A 449 -12.30 1.43 -4.12
C TYR A 449 -12.28 -0.11 -4.13
N LEU A 450 -11.19 -0.72 -3.62
CA LEU A 450 -11.08 -2.17 -3.57
C LEU A 450 -12.17 -2.82 -2.71
N VAL A 451 -12.50 -2.23 -1.57
CA VAL A 451 -13.56 -2.72 -0.66
C VAL A 451 -14.92 -2.69 -1.34
N ARG A 452 -15.23 -1.64 -2.11
CA ARG A 452 -16.50 -1.54 -2.85
C ARG A 452 -16.57 -2.54 -3.99
N GLU A 453 -15.58 -2.53 -4.87
CA GLU A 453 -15.58 -3.37 -6.08
C GLU A 453 -15.52 -4.87 -5.76
N SER A 454 -14.84 -5.26 -4.67
CA SER A 454 -14.78 -6.66 -4.22
C SER A 454 -16.09 -7.18 -3.59
N GLY A 455 -17.06 -6.30 -3.31
CA GLY A 455 -18.29 -6.64 -2.59
C GLY A 455 -18.14 -6.70 -1.08
N LEU A 456 -16.94 -6.47 -0.54
CA LEU A 456 -16.71 -6.44 0.91
C LEU A 456 -17.50 -5.31 1.60
N GLY A 457 -17.71 -4.18 0.92
CA GLY A 457 -18.49 -3.06 1.46
C GLY A 457 -19.89 -3.45 1.90
N ALA A 458 -20.59 -4.28 1.13
CA ALA A 458 -21.92 -4.78 1.49
C ALA A 458 -21.91 -5.70 2.74
N VAL A 459 -20.84 -6.48 2.91
CA VAL A 459 -20.66 -7.31 4.12
C VAL A 459 -20.44 -6.44 5.36
N LEU A 460 -19.60 -5.41 5.24
CA LEU A 460 -19.34 -4.49 6.35
C LEU A 460 -20.61 -3.76 6.79
N GLU A 461 -21.38 -3.27 5.83
CA GLU A 461 -22.66 -2.59 6.05
C GLU A 461 -23.68 -3.53 6.72
N LYS A 462 -23.86 -4.75 6.20
CA LYS A 462 -24.72 -5.80 6.80
C LYS A 462 -24.44 -6.01 8.27
N HIS A 463 -23.17 -5.98 8.65
CA HIS A 463 -22.74 -6.24 10.02
C HIS A 463 -22.56 -4.98 10.88
N GLY A 464 -22.61 -3.79 10.32
CA GLY A 464 -22.24 -2.55 11.03
C GLY A 464 -20.78 -2.58 11.49
N VAL A 465 -19.88 -3.18 10.72
CA VAL A 465 -18.45 -3.33 11.02
C VAL A 465 -17.66 -2.29 10.23
N ARG A 466 -16.76 -1.59 10.90
CA ARG A 466 -15.94 -0.58 10.23
C ARG A 466 -14.75 -1.20 9.50
N PHE A 467 -14.37 -0.57 8.40
CA PHE A 467 -13.11 -0.80 7.69
C PHE A 467 -12.04 0.18 8.14
N VAL A 468 -10.80 -0.30 8.27
CA VAL A 468 -9.63 0.56 8.49
C VAL A 468 -8.62 0.33 7.37
N ASP A 469 -8.32 1.38 6.62
CA ASP A 469 -7.22 1.38 5.66
C ASP A 469 -5.89 1.49 6.41
N LEU A 470 -5.19 0.38 6.51
CA LEU A 470 -3.89 0.29 7.20
C LEU A 470 -2.78 1.08 6.50
N ASN A 471 -2.92 1.42 5.22
CA ASN A 471 -1.95 2.26 4.53
C ASN A 471 -1.90 3.68 5.09
N HIS A 472 -3.03 4.15 5.61
CA HIS A 472 -3.24 5.49 6.14
C HIS A 472 -3.52 5.51 7.66
N ASP A 473 -3.35 4.36 8.34
CA ASP A 473 -3.49 4.26 9.79
C ASP A 473 -2.28 4.88 10.52
N GLU A 474 -2.43 5.19 11.80
CA GLU A 474 -1.40 5.81 12.64
C GLU A 474 -0.19 4.87 12.78
N PRO A 475 1.02 5.30 12.38
CA PRO A 475 2.22 4.48 12.50
C PRO A 475 2.69 4.31 13.95
N VAL A 476 3.02 3.10 14.33
CA VAL A 476 3.62 2.76 15.63
C VAL A 476 5.03 2.26 15.43
N LYS A 477 6.01 2.98 15.97
CA LYS A 477 7.41 2.55 15.93
C LYS A 477 7.63 1.38 16.88
N SER A 478 7.86 0.20 16.34
CA SER A 478 8.04 -1.05 17.08
C SER A 478 9.47 -1.59 16.92
N LEU A 479 10.05 -2.11 18.00
CA LEU A 479 11.35 -2.78 17.91
C LEU A 479 11.23 -4.01 17.00
N ASN A 480 12.08 -4.09 15.97
CA ASN A 480 12.13 -5.25 15.08
C ASN A 480 12.69 -6.47 15.81
N LEU A 481 11.82 -7.41 16.15
CA LEU A 481 12.21 -8.61 16.92
C LEU A 481 12.86 -9.70 16.05
N GLY A 482 12.86 -9.57 14.72
CA GLY A 482 13.54 -10.50 13.81
C GLY A 482 14.92 -10.04 13.38
N ARG A 483 15.03 -8.77 12.99
CA ARG A 483 16.23 -8.08 12.50
C ARG A 483 16.89 -8.71 11.26
N LEU A 484 16.16 -9.55 10.54
CA LEU A 484 16.63 -10.20 9.32
C LEU A 484 16.81 -9.21 8.17
N THR A 485 15.97 -8.16 8.16
CA THR A 485 16.04 -7.06 7.18
C THR A 485 17.16 -6.05 7.47
N GLY A 486 17.84 -6.15 8.61
CA GLY A 486 18.79 -5.15 9.08
C GLY A 486 18.16 -3.87 9.62
N LEU A 487 16.84 -3.75 9.65
CA LEU A 487 16.12 -2.64 10.28
C LEU A 487 16.07 -2.83 11.79
N ASP A 488 16.36 -1.78 12.56
CA ASP A 488 16.23 -1.80 14.02
C ASP A 488 14.77 -1.70 14.48
N TYR A 489 13.93 -1.04 13.69
CA TYR A 489 12.53 -0.79 13.97
C TYR A 489 11.68 -1.06 12.74
N LEU A 490 10.46 -1.52 12.98
CA LEU A 490 9.37 -1.54 12.02
C LEU A 490 8.33 -0.49 12.43
N TYR A 491 7.67 0.12 11.45
CA TYR A 491 6.51 0.95 11.67
C TYR A 491 5.28 0.11 11.31
N LEU A 492 4.56 -0.30 12.34
CA LEU A 492 3.31 -1.04 12.23
C LEU A 492 2.13 -0.09 12.32
N THR A 493 0.93 -0.57 12.08
CA THR A 493 -0.30 0.22 12.19
C THR A 493 -0.91 0.12 13.57
N ARG A 494 -1.40 1.25 14.10
CA ARG A 494 -2.02 1.35 15.44
C ARG A 494 -3.13 0.33 15.62
N THR A 495 -4.01 0.21 14.63
CA THR A 495 -5.15 -0.72 14.67
C THR A 495 -4.71 -2.16 14.93
N VAL A 496 -3.61 -2.60 14.30
CA VAL A 496 -3.09 -3.97 14.48
C VAL A 496 -2.33 -4.12 15.80
N VAL A 497 -1.57 -3.09 16.21
CA VAL A 497 -0.82 -3.12 17.48
C VAL A 497 -1.76 -3.15 18.69
N ASP A 498 -2.86 -2.41 18.63
CA ASP A 498 -3.84 -2.32 19.72
C ASP A 498 -4.89 -3.43 19.69
N ALA A 499 -4.81 -4.37 18.72
CA ALA A 499 -5.71 -5.52 18.66
C ALA A 499 -5.49 -6.47 19.85
N GLU A 500 -6.55 -6.80 20.59
CA GLU A 500 -6.47 -7.84 21.62
C GLU A 500 -6.47 -9.25 21.00
N VAL A 501 -7.18 -9.40 19.87
CA VAL A 501 -7.11 -10.59 19.01
C VAL A 501 -6.91 -10.12 17.56
N PHE A 502 -5.84 -10.59 16.95
CA PHE A 502 -5.52 -10.32 15.55
C PHE A 502 -5.63 -11.62 14.75
N ILE A 503 -6.50 -11.65 13.72
CA ILE A 503 -6.78 -12.82 12.89
C ILE A 503 -6.34 -12.52 11.44
N SER A 504 -5.44 -13.36 10.91
CA SER A 504 -5.07 -13.34 9.49
C SER A 504 -6.05 -14.17 8.68
N LEU A 505 -6.66 -13.58 7.63
CA LEU A 505 -7.59 -14.23 6.72
C LEU A 505 -7.01 -14.28 5.30
N PRO A 506 -5.99 -15.11 5.03
CA PRO A 506 -5.36 -15.15 3.73
C PRO A 506 -6.17 -15.92 2.70
N LYS A 507 -5.86 -15.66 1.41
CA LYS A 507 -6.26 -16.48 0.27
C LYS A 507 -5.22 -17.57 0.04
N LEU A 508 -5.65 -18.80 -0.23
CA LEU A 508 -4.77 -19.89 -0.64
C LEU A 508 -4.30 -19.63 -2.07
N LYS A 509 -3.04 -19.23 -2.26
CA LYS A 509 -2.52 -18.92 -3.61
C LYS A 509 -1.00 -19.04 -3.73
N THR A 510 -0.53 -19.33 -4.95
CA THR A 510 0.87 -19.26 -5.34
C THR A 510 1.39 -17.80 -5.28
N HIS A 511 2.69 -17.66 -5.25
CA HIS A 511 3.36 -16.35 -5.30
C HIS A 511 4.74 -16.49 -5.93
N HIS A 512 4.98 -15.75 -7.01
CA HIS A 512 6.21 -15.86 -7.82
C HIS A 512 7.51 -15.60 -7.05
N TRP A 513 7.52 -14.80 -5.97
CA TRP A 513 8.73 -14.54 -5.15
C TRP A 513 8.72 -15.22 -3.78
N ALA A 514 7.58 -15.51 -3.22
CA ALA A 514 7.48 -16.06 -1.86
C ALA A 514 7.10 -17.56 -1.84
N GLY A 515 6.88 -18.17 -3.01
CA GLY A 515 6.34 -19.51 -3.14
C GLY A 515 4.83 -19.56 -3.00
N ALA A 516 4.31 -19.09 -1.87
CA ALA A 516 2.89 -19.02 -1.61
C ALA A 516 2.51 -17.72 -0.87
N THR A 517 1.29 -17.24 -1.11
CA THR A 517 0.63 -16.24 -0.26
C THR A 517 -0.29 -16.99 0.68
N LEU A 518 0.02 -16.95 1.95
CA LEU A 518 -0.70 -17.62 3.02
C LEU A 518 -0.71 -16.70 4.25
N ALA A 519 -0.90 -17.23 5.46
CA ALA A 519 -1.06 -16.44 6.68
C ALA A 519 0.13 -15.52 6.98
N LEU A 520 1.36 -16.01 6.80
CA LEU A 520 2.57 -15.22 7.06
C LEU A 520 2.76 -14.09 6.02
N LYS A 521 2.66 -14.39 4.72
CA LYS A 521 2.84 -13.34 3.67
C LYS A 521 1.73 -12.29 3.72
N ASN A 522 0.53 -12.66 4.18
CA ASN A 522 -0.58 -11.74 4.36
C ASN A 522 -0.23 -10.57 5.30
N LEU A 523 0.74 -10.73 6.21
CA LEU A 523 1.15 -9.69 7.16
C LEU A 523 1.82 -8.47 6.53
N PHE A 524 2.27 -8.53 5.28
CA PHE A 524 2.81 -7.35 4.59
C PHE A 524 1.83 -6.16 4.56
N GLY A 525 0.52 -6.44 4.51
CA GLY A 525 -0.52 -5.41 4.55
C GLY A 525 -0.64 -4.68 5.89
N THR A 526 0.01 -5.15 6.98
CA THR A 526 -0.01 -4.48 8.29
C THR A 526 0.97 -3.30 8.38
N LEU A 527 1.79 -3.09 7.37
CA LEU A 527 2.74 -1.98 7.33
C LEU A 527 2.13 -0.79 6.59
N PRO A 528 2.17 0.44 7.15
CA PRO A 528 1.51 1.59 6.55
C PRO A 528 2.21 2.06 5.27
N GLY A 529 1.45 2.23 4.20
CA GLY A 529 1.94 2.72 2.91
C GLY A 529 2.55 4.11 3.00
N ILE A 530 1.98 4.98 3.83
CA ILE A 530 2.52 6.33 4.07
C ILE A 530 3.98 6.32 4.56
N CYS A 531 4.42 5.25 5.23
CA CYS A 531 5.79 5.09 5.73
C CYS A 531 6.72 4.39 4.74
N TYR A 532 6.20 3.39 3.99
CA TYR A 532 7.00 2.50 3.17
C TYR A 532 6.79 2.70 1.67
N GLY A 533 5.86 3.58 1.27
CA GLY A 533 5.48 3.81 -0.11
C GLY A 533 4.62 2.69 -0.71
N TRP A 534 4.26 2.84 -1.98
CA TRP A 534 3.54 1.84 -2.76
C TRP A 534 4.43 1.36 -3.91
N PRO A 535 4.65 0.06 -4.03
CA PRO A 535 4.07 -1.09 -3.32
C PRO A 535 4.89 -1.60 -2.10
N LYS A 536 5.41 -0.76 -1.23
CA LYS A 536 6.23 -1.10 -0.04
C LYS A 536 7.57 -1.75 -0.42
N ASN A 537 8.19 -1.24 -1.45
CA ASN A 537 9.32 -1.87 -2.15
C ASN A 537 10.58 -2.06 -1.32
N GLU A 538 10.87 -1.18 -0.36
CA GLU A 538 12.05 -1.35 0.49
C GLU A 538 12.09 -2.73 1.15
N LEU A 539 10.93 -3.20 1.59
CA LEU A 539 10.82 -4.50 2.26
C LEU A 539 10.96 -5.67 1.28
N HIS A 540 10.56 -5.48 0.01
CA HIS A 540 10.80 -6.46 -1.04
C HIS A 540 12.31 -6.59 -1.31
N TRP A 541 13.02 -5.49 -1.43
CA TRP A 541 14.47 -5.46 -1.69
C TRP A 541 15.31 -5.93 -0.50
N ARG A 542 14.82 -5.81 0.75
CA ARG A 542 15.49 -6.36 1.93
C ARG A 542 15.30 -7.88 2.08
N GLY A 543 14.67 -8.50 1.11
CA GLY A 543 14.33 -9.92 1.09
C GLY A 543 12.92 -10.17 1.64
N ILE A 544 12.06 -10.72 0.79
CA ILE A 544 10.66 -11.00 1.15
C ILE A 544 10.55 -11.96 2.34
N PRO A 545 11.26 -13.11 2.38
CA PRO A 545 11.23 -13.99 3.55
C PRO A 545 11.67 -13.30 4.84
N ASN A 546 12.76 -12.52 4.77
CA ASN A 546 13.29 -11.77 5.91
C ASN A 546 12.26 -10.77 6.46
N SER A 547 11.62 -10.01 5.55
CA SER A 547 10.61 -9.00 5.92
C SER A 547 9.37 -9.64 6.52
N ILE A 548 8.88 -10.74 5.96
CA ILE A 548 7.72 -11.48 6.49
C ILE A 548 8.00 -11.94 7.91
N ILE A 549 9.17 -12.54 8.15
CA ILE A 549 9.52 -13.08 9.46
C ILE A 549 9.77 -11.97 10.48
N ASP A 550 10.39 -10.87 10.08
CA ASP A 550 10.53 -9.70 10.95
C ASP A 550 9.18 -9.14 11.41
N ILE A 551 8.21 -9.03 10.49
CA ILE A 551 6.85 -8.59 10.81
C ILE A 551 6.17 -9.58 11.76
N ALA A 552 6.20 -10.89 11.41
CA ALA A 552 5.55 -11.93 12.19
C ALA A 552 6.12 -12.09 13.61
N LEU A 553 7.44 -11.89 13.79
CA LEU A 553 8.08 -11.89 15.10
C LEU A 553 7.71 -10.66 15.93
N THR A 554 7.50 -9.52 15.27
CA THR A 554 7.21 -8.24 15.93
C THR A 554 5.74 -8.13 16.32
N GLN A 555 4.82 -8.58 15.45
CA GLN A 555 3.37 -8.56 15.68
C GLN A 555 2.72 -9.84 15.12
N PRO A 556 2.80 -10.95 15.87
CA PRO A 556 2.22 -12.22 15.42
C PRO A 556 0.68 -12.16 15.51
N PRO A 557 -0.05 -12.65 14.49
CA PRO A 557 -1.47 -12.97 14.64
C PRO A 557 -1.70 -14.09 15.67
N HIS A 558 -2.88 -14.07 16.25
CA HIS A 558 -3.32 -15.08 17.22
C HIS A 558 -3.97 -16.30 16.55
N LEU A 559 -4.56 -16.09 15.37
CA LEU A 559 -5.24 -17.11 14.59
C LEU A 559 -5.08 -16.84 13.10
N ALA A 560 -5.05 -17.89 12.31
CA ALA A 560 -5.17 -17.83 10.86
C ALA A 560 -6.38 -18.64 10.42
N ILE A 561 -7.15 -18.10 9.44
CA ILE A 561 -8.26 -18.77 8.77
C ILE A 561 -8.06 -18.58 7.28
N VAL A 562 -7.66 -19.64 6.59
CA VAL A 562 -7.30 -19.60 5.17
C VAL A 562 -8.52 -19.90 4.32
N ASP A 563 -8.83 -18.98 3.40
CA ASP A 563 -9.79 -19.22 2.32
C ASP A 563 -9.13 -20.05 1.21
N GLY A 564 -9.35 -21.34 1.25
CA GLY A 564 -8.97 -22.33 0.27
C GLY A 564 -10.16 -22.97 -0.44
N ILE A 565 -11.36 -22.36 -0.41
CA ILE A 565 -12.52 -22.87 -1.16
C ILE A 565 -12.21 -22.83 -2.65
N VAL A 566 -11.80 -21.67 -3.15
CA VAL A 566 -11.21 -21.51 -4.48
C VAL A 566 -9.87 -20.81 -4.31
N GLY A 567 -8.79 -21.50 -4.54
CA GLY A 567 -7.43 -20.95 -4.52
C GLY A 567 -7.04 -20.29 -5.85
N MET A 568 -5.79 -19.81 -5.91
CA MET A 568 -5.16 -19.33 -7.16
C MET A 568 -3.87 -20.09 -7.40
N GLU A 569 -3.72 -20.67 -8.59
CA GLU A 569 -2.51 -21.33 -9.06
C GLU A 569 -1.82 -20.55 -10.18
N GLY A 570 -0.64 -20.98 -10.61
CA GLY A 570 0.14 -20.34 -11.68
C GLY A 570 0.80 -19.05 -11.20
N ASP A 571 0.75 -18.00 -12.01
CA ASP A 571 1.43 -16.72 -11.76
C ASP A 571 0.77 -15.86 -10.67
N GLY A 572 0.57 -16.44 -9.48
CA GLY A 572 0.20 -15.65 -8.33
C GLY A 572 1.26 -14.60 -7.95
N PRO A 573 0.90 -13.54 -7.23
CA PRO A 573 -0.35 -13.37 -6.49
C PRO A 573 -1.50 -12.68 -7.25
N LEU A 574 -1.32 -12.26 -8.51
CA LEU A 574 -2.30 -11.43 -9.24
C LEU A 574 -2.78 -12.05 -10.56
N MET A 575 -1.87 -12.71 -11.29
CA MET A 575 -2.10 -13.14 -12.68
C MET A 575 -2.46 -14.63 -12.81
N GLY A 576 -2.55 -15.34 -11.68
CA GLY A 576 -2.90 -16.75 -11.68
C GLY A 576 -4.35 -17.05 -12.07
N THR A 577 -4.67 -18.33 -12.11
CA THR A 577 -5.98 -18.86 -12.44
C THR A 577 -6.66 -19.46 -11.22
N ALA A 578 -8.00 -19.55 -11.25
CA ALA A 578 -8.78 -20.13 -10.15
C ALA A 578 -8.56 -21.64 -10.05
N LYS A 579 -8.36 -22.14 -8.82
CA LYS A 579 -8.20 -23.56 -8.50
C LYS A 579 -9.17 -23.97 -7.40
N PRO A 580 -10.24 -24.72 -7.70
CA PRO A 580 -11.11 -25.30 -6.67
C PRO A 580 -10.33 -26.27 -5.78
N VAL A 581 -10.40 -26.09 -4.45
CA VAL A 581 -9.79 -26.97 -3.45
C VAL A 581 -10.83 -27.43 -2.43
N GLY A 582 -11.81 -26.58 -2.11
CA GLY A 582 -12.90 -26.92 -1.19
C GLY A 582 -12.47 -26.98 0.27
N ALA A 583 -11.46 -26.21 0.69
CA ALA A 583 -10.91 -26.24 2.02
C ALA A 583 -11.02 -24.91 2.75
N LEU A 584 -11.38 -24.94 4.05
CA LEU A 584 -11.12 -23.90 5.04
C LEU A 584 -10.10 -24.44 6.04
N VAL A 585 -9.00 -23.72 6.26
CA VAL A 585 -7.92 -24.16 7.14
C VAL A 585 -7.75 -23.18 8.29
N MET A 586 -7.83 -23.67 9.55
CA MET A 586 -7.74 -22.85 10.75
C MET A 586 -6.65 -23.35 11.69
N GLY A 587 -5.91 -22.44 12.33
CA GLY A 587 -4.92 -22.76 13.34
C GLY A 587 -4.31 -21.53 14.02
N ALA A 588 -3.76 -21.74 15.21
CA ALA A 588 -3.09 -20.70 16.01
C ALA A 588 -1.56 -20.66 15.82
N ASP A 589 -0.99 -21.64 15.13
CA ASP A 589 0.41 -21.69 14.70
C ASP A 589 0.47 -21.39 13.19
N LEU A 590 0.86 -20.16 12.82
CA LEU A 590 0.82 -19.72 11.44
C LEU A 590 1.78 -20.49 10.54
N VAL A 591 2.94 -20.92 11.05
CA VAL A 591 3.88 -21.75 10.28
C VAL A 591 3.25 -23.11 10.00
N ALA A 592 2.58 -23.71 10.99
CA ALA A 592 1.89 -24.98 10.84
C ALA A 592 0.71 -24.87 9.85
N VAL A 593 -0.07 -23.79 9.93
CA VAL A 593 -1.15 -23.50 8.97
C VAL A 593 -0.60 -23.39 7.55
N ASP A 594 0.43 -22.58 7.36
CA ASP A 594 1.02 -22.37 6.04
C ASP A 594 1.68 -23.65 5.50
N ALA A 595 2.35 -24.44 6.36
CA ALA A 595 2.92 -25.73 5.98
C ALA A 595 1.83 -26.73 5.56
N THR A 596 0.69 -26.78 6.28
CA THR A 596 -0.46 -27.61 5.92
C THR A 596 -1.07 -27.17 4.59
N CYS A 597 -1.24 -25.85 4.37
CA CYS A 597 -1.71 -25.31 3.10
C CYS A 597 -0.77 -25.63 1.93
N CYS A 598 0.55 -25.55 2.15
CA CYS A 598 1.51 -25.96 1.13
C CYS A 598 1.35 -27.43 0.76
N ARG A 599 1.14 -28.33 1.73
CA ARG A 599 0.87 -29.75 1.45
C ARG A 599 -0.45 -29.96 0.70
N LEU A 600 -1.49 -29.19 1.00
CA LEU A 600 -2.73 -29.18 0.20
C LEU A 600 -2.49 -28.78 -1.25
N MET A 601 -1.54 -27.86 -1.50
CA MET A 601 -1.12 -27.41 -2.83
C MET A 601 -0.11 -28.36 -3.50
N LYS A 602 0.31 -29.43 -2.84
CA LYS A 602 1.43 -30.33 -3.20
C LYS A 602 2.76 -29.56 -3.39
N LEU A 603 2.95 -28.48 -2.66
CA LEU A 603 4.18 -27.69 -2.60
C LEU A 603 4.94 -28.07 -1.33
N PRO A 604 6.18 -28.60 -1.39
CA PRO A 604 6.94 -28.96 -0.20
C PRO A 604 7.22 -27.74 0.69
N PRO A 605 6.67 -27.67 1.92
CA PRO A 605 6.84 -26.49 2.79
C PRO A 605 8.30 -26.26 3.17
N GLU A 606 9.12 -27.28 3.25
CA GLU A 606 10.54 -27.25 3.59
C GLU A 606 11.39 -26.54 2.51
N ARG A 607 10.87 -26.39 1.30
CA ARG A 607 11.52 -25.63 0.23
C ARG A 607 11.22 -24.12 0.30
N LEU A 608 10.25 -23.68 1.11
CA LEU A 608 9.90 -22.26 1.22
C LEU A 608 10.81 -21.57 2.26
N PRO A 609 11.65 -20.59 1.84
CA PRO A 609 12.54 -19.87 2.75
C PRO A 609 11.79 -19.21 3.92
N THR A 610 10.57 -18.70 3.68
CA THR A 610 9.74 -18.08 4.71
C THR A 610 9.39 -19.08 5.82
N LEU A 611 8.95 -20.29 5.47
CA LEU A 611 8.55 -21.30 6.45
C LEU A 611 9.76 -21.84 7.21
N MET A 612 10.87 -22.08 6.52
CA MET A 612 12.11 -22.53 7.15
C MET A 612 12.64 -21.48 8.15
N LEU A 613 12.67 -20.20 7.76
CA LEU A 613 13.06 -19.12 8.66
C LEU A 613 12.08 -18.99 9.84
N GLY A 614 10.78 -19.16 9.61
CA GLY A 614 9.76 -19.13 10.64
C GLY A 614 9.98 -20.23 11.69
N ALA A 615 10.25 -21.46 11.26
CA ALA A 615 10.55 -22.57 12.14
C ALA A 615 11.87 -22.36 12.91
N LEU A 616 12.93 -21.92 12.21
CA LEU A 616 14.24 -21.59 12.81
C LEU A 616 14.12 -20.49 13.89
N LYS A 617 13.24 -19.52 13.70
CA LYS A 617 12.98 -18.43 14.65
C LYS A 617 11.92 -18.79 15.71
N ARG A 618 11.49 -20.04 15.79
CA ARG A 618 10.49 -20.54 16.75
C ARG A 618 9.14 -19.83 16.64
N LEU A 619 8.78 -19.39 15.44
CA LEU A 619 7.44 -18.86 15.16
C LEU A 619 6.37 -19.94 15.08
N GLY A 620 6.76 -21.18 14.79
CA GLY A 620 5.85 -22.31 14.72
C GLY A 620 6.49 -23.58 14.19
N ARG A 621 5.67 -24.57 13.89
CA ARG A 621 6.04 -25.94 13.50
C ARG A 621 5.91 -26.14 12.00
N ILE A 622 6.89 -26.77 11.38
CA ILE A 622 6.89 -27.04 9.94
C ILE A 622 6.76 -28.54 9.62
N ARG A 623 7.31 -29.43 10.48
CA ARG A 623 7.29 -30.88 10.23
C ARG A 623 5.90 -31.43 10.45
N GLU A 624 5.42 -32.27 9.52
CA GLU A 624 4.07 -32.84 9.57
C GLU A 624 3.82 -33.62 10.86
N ALA A 625 4.84 -34.37 11.33
CA ALA A 625 4.75 -35.14 12.58
C ALA A 625 4.54 -34.27 13.85
N ASP A 626 4.89 -32.98 13.78
CA ASP A 626 4.74 -32.04 14.89
C ASP A 626 3.43 -31.22 14.80
N ILE A 627 2.62 -31.45 13.76
CA ILE A 627 1.36 -30.73 13.48
C ILE A 627 0.18 -31.68 13.64
N PRO A 628 -0.50 -31.68 14.79
CA PRO A 628 -1.73 -32.47 14.96
C PRO A 628 -2.78 -32.04 13.90
N GLN A 629 -3.12 -32.96 13.01
CA GLN A 629 -4.12 -32.75 11.97
C GLN A 629 -5.52 -33.03 12.52
N LEU A 630 -6.42 -32.04 12.37
CA LEU A 630 -7.83 -32.13 12.77
C LEU A 630 -8.74 -32.00 11.54
N GLY A 631 -9.93 -32.60 11.61
CA GLY A 631 -10.89 -32.55 10.51
C GLY A 631 -10.50 -33.45 9.33
N GLU A 632 -10.62 -32.92 8.12
CA GLU A 632 -10.30 -33.64 6.89
C GLU A 632 -8.80 -33.95 6.77
N ALA A 633 -8.46 -35.13 6.28
CA ALA A 633 -7.09 -35.50 5.98
C ALA A 633 -6.55 -34.67 4.79
N ILE A 634 -5.28 -34.26 4.87
CA ILE A 634 -4.63 -33.52 3.76
C ILE A 634 -4.83 -34.27 2.43
N ALA A 635 -4.61 -35.59 2.42
CA ALA A 635 -4.71 -36.41 1.20
C ALA A 635 -6.11 -36.41 0.55
N ALA A 636 -7.16 -36.09 1.31
CA ALA A 636 -8.54 -36.04 0.80
C ALA A 636 -8.83 -34.77 -0.03
N LEU A 637 -8.07 -33.69 0.17
CA LEU A 637 -8.29 -32.39 -0.46
C LEU A 637 -7.05 -31.89 -1.23
N ALA A 638 -5.88 -32.55 -1.07
CA ALA A 638 -4.66 -32.14 -1.74
C ALA A 638 -4.80 -32.23 -3.27
N THR A 639 -4.49 -31.14 -3.93
CA THR A 639 -4.48 -31.04 -5.39
C THR A 639 -3.19 -30.38 -5.86
N GLU A 640 -2.70 -30.81 -7.03
CA GLU A 640 -1.49 -30.24 -7.60
C GLU A 640 -1.77 -28.85 -8.14
N PHE A 641 -0.99 -27.88 -7.68
CA PHE A 641 -1.04 -26.51 -8.15
C PHE A 641 0.00 -26.29 -9.25
N GLU A 642 -0.41 -25.61 -10.30
CA GLU A 642 0.54 -25.04 -11.24
C GLU A 642 1.39 -24.00 -10.51
N LEU A 643 2.71 -24.09 -10.62
CA LEU A 643 3.63 -23.16 -9.97
C LEU A 643 4.06 -22.05 -10.93
N PRO A 644 4.39 -20.85 -10.43
CA PRO A 644 4.95 -19.78 -11.26
C PRO A 644 6.22 -20.25 -11.99
N PRO A 645 6.44 -19.91 -13.27
CA PRO A 645 7.53 -20.45 -14.09
C PRO A 645 8.95 -20.26 -13.53
N GLN A 646 9.16 -19.24 -12.69
CA GLN A 646 10.49 -18.93 -12.13
C GLN A 646 10.60 -19.27 -10.63
N ILE A 647 9.66 -19.98 -10.08
CA ILE A 647 9.58 -20.21 -8.63
C ILE A 647 10.80 -20.95 -8.09
N ASP A 648 11.41 -21.86 -8.86
CA ASP A 648 12.56 -22.65 -8.42
C ASP A 648 13.77 -21.80 -8.01
N LYS A 649 13.92 -20.59 -8.56
CA LYS A 649 14.95 -19.63 -8.17
C LYS A 649 14.74 -19.08 -6.75
N HIS A 650 13.53 -19.15 -6.24
CA HIS A 650 13.12 -18.64 -4.94
C HIS A 650 12.86 -19.73 -3.91
N LEU A 651 12.95 -20.99 -4.31
CA LEU A 651 12.82 -22.14 -3.43
C LEU A 651 14.21 -22.63 -2.99
N LEU A 652 14.27 -23.18 -1.78
CA LEU A 652 15.46 -23.86 -1.30
C LEU A 652 15.71 -25.13 -2.11
N PRO A 653 16.98 -25.54 -2.32
CA PRO A 653 17.31 -26.79 -2.99
C PRO A 653 16.61 -28.00 -2.36
N ALA A 654 16.25 -28.99 -3.19
CA ALA A 654 15.60 -30.22 -2.70
C ALA A 654 16.50 -31.00 -1.72
N GLU A 655 17.82 -30.91 -1.87
CA GLU A 655 18.84 -31.52 -1.01
C GLU A 655 19.36 -30.54 0.06
N THR A 656 18.49 -29.85 0.78
CA THR A 656 18.93 -29.04 1.92
C THR A 656 19.43 -29.99 3.02
N PRO A 657 20.68 -29.85 3.52
CA PRO A 657 21.25 -30.77 4.51
C PRO A 657 20.37 -30.89 5.75
N ALA A 658 20.33 -32.08 6.36
CA ALA A 658 19.53 -32.36 7.56
C ALA A 658 19.85 -31.43 8.75
N SER A 659 21.05 -30.83 8.78
CA SER A 659 21.44 -29.82 9.78
C SER A 659 20.75 -28.47 9.62
N VAL A 660 20.12 -28.20 8.46
CA VAL A 660 19.29 -27.03 8.19
C VAL A 660 17.80 -27.41 8.20
N ARG A 661 17.48 -28.71 8.21
CA ARG A 661 16.12 -29.22 8.39
C ARG A 661 15.82 -29.22 9.89
N VAL A 662 15.12 -28.19 10.36
CA VAL A 662 14.69 -28.03 11.76
C VAL A 662 13.64 -29.08 12.13
#